data_29cb49be30c35257a6420c00382f467b
#
_entry.id   29cb49be30c35257a6420c00382f467b
#
_cell.length_a   1.000
_cell.length_b   1.000
_cell.length_c   1.000
_cell.angle_alpha   90.00
_cell.angle_beta   90.00
_cell.angle_gamma   90.00
#
_symmetry.space_group_name_H-M   'P 1'
#
loop_
_entity.id
_entity.type
_entity.pdbx_description
1 polymer ?
#
loop_
_entity_poly.entity_id
_entity_poly.type
_entity_poly.pdbx_seq_one_letter_code
_entity_poly.pdbx_strand_id
1 'polypeptide(L)'
;MDPPVSASQGFRRVLEAPNFHASAAWDAYTSIQKSDTSKPLTEQDILVFAEKIASSIENLYQHKITSERTREWGLRIQGLLDQVKTPVLGHRRNCLSIRALAMQGDVEQAMRLARKLHTSPFIDESGNHSMGDVLICYESIVKSISLHQGAPHVLDFVTQEWQILASHMMLSSSKIHGKGLAHRSRSLRLTVHDILETIPDPVQFLSERKGQDADRRLRAGELLIDVLCTRNLADDALLVLAEMTRQLLRVSVDIQLTLVRALVSQDNFESANHLFSSLDATFSKSGVHRRSKYYLSTGLYLFAHQGDSTRAEDYWNRLVRRGWVSGADKAMMLQAHAVNGNTSEVMRLWDQFFRLSRPSDKHNTPTIVHYTIAVYAYAQCGDFDGMNAWLEEMSTAGIVPDEYVYTIVIKSFAKRGRVDSVATVLNQMRAAGIQPTVKPYTIAIALLAQRRDPVGAEELYKHAISEGIIPDRHMITSLMNAHVEAASWQGVIRAFDYLKSSSARHVRLSIEVYNTLLKAYVLIGAPFEVVSRLFGKLESARVRPDAHTFALLVQSACDAGLMNIASGIFEEMEKLAEHWESRFQITVYVLTIIMSGFLRIGDKVRAKAAYDEMKARGIQPTSVTFSTILKAYGNENTEESIQIARDFLQELTGPEKKARPWLQGTGGRMLPLDDIYSPLMNVYAKKVEPEEVERLFKEMLETGGEPTLGTLSALLYAYSQKADTEAVLELWPQIFQLGLRHSQTGVLFKTRSMEGKIGNAGDKRQANILCIPLSIYINALSAANLHLEIATVWNEMKVNGFVFDSHNWNHLAVALIRAGEPERAFEVVEKVLLPFQRRSLTVLSERDETPETPLSFDEEPTEDLPTEPPFEGPGHNRERRAATAKITRRKTKGGALITDPDHEDDFAHPLHLLHQKSTPWTIWRVHGGTLTLLGRVLSRLESGEPIQPVGCESREILTESEAADRRKAIRNRSTDILERIYNDFPNAIQAVKAHEWQVTRNWDRH
;
A
#
# COMPACT_ATOMS: atom_id res chain seq x y z
N MET A 1 -5.36 10.42 -62.43
CA MET A 1 -4.40 9.29 -62.32
C MET A 1 -3.06 9.91 -62.03
N ASP A 2 -2.62 9.85 -60.81
CA ASP A 2 -1.30 10.30 -60.43
C ASP A 2 -0.24 9.46 -61.15
N PRO A 3 0.88 10.06 -61.61
CA PRO A 3 1.95 9.31 -62.27
C PRO A 3 2.49 8.23 -61.35
N PRO A 4 2.88 7.05 -61.86
CA PRO A 4 3.36 5.95 -61.02
C PRO A 4 4.61 6.43 -60.27
N VAL A 5 4.48 6.48 -58.93
CA VAL A 5 5.58 6.82 -58.01
C VAL A 5 6.72 5.85 -58.29
N SER A 6 7.90 6.36 -58.63
CA SER A 6 9.07 5.48 -58.84
C SER A 6 9.36 4.68 -57.56
N ALA A 7 9.77 3.41 -57.74
CA ALA A 7 10.03 2.50 -56.58
C ALA A 7 10.99 3.13 -55.55
N SER A 8 11.95 3.98 -56.01
CA SER A 8 12.88 4.73 -55.15
C SER A 8 12.17 5.85 -54.33
N GLN A 9 11.16 6.51 -54.90
CA GLN A 9 10.38 7.52 -54.18
C GLN A 9 9.44 6.86 -53.16
N GLY A 10 8.87 5.68 -53.49
CA GLY A 10 8.08 4.87 -52.58
C GLY A 10 8.91 4.45 -51.35
N PHE A 11 10.16 4.02 -51.58
CA PHE A 11 11.06 3.65 -50.49
C PHE A 11 11.46 4.83 -49.59
N ARG A 12 11.73 5.99 -50.15
CA ARG A 12 12.00 7.19 -49.36
C ARG A 12 10.81 7.59 -48.48
N ARG A 13 9.58 7.42 -48.95
CA ARG A 13 8.38 7.61 -48.12
C ARG A 13 8.32 6.61 -46.96
N VAL A 14 8.71 5.34 -47.18
CA VAL A 14 8.80 4.34 -46.10
C VAL A 14 9.90 4.73 -45.11
N LEU A 15 11.01 5.29 -45.57
CA LEU A 15 12.06 5.80 -44.68
C LEU A 15 11.59 7.01 -43.85
N GLU A 16 10.76 7.85 -44.39
CA GLU A 16 10.25 9.06 -43.68
C GLU A 16 9.06 8.80 -42.79
N ALA A 17 8.45 7.62 -42.85
CA ALA A 17 7.26 7.26 -42.05
C ALA A 17 7.56 7.36 -40.54
N PRO A 18 6.63 7.94 -39.78
CA PRO A 18 6.79 8.06 -38.30
C PRO A 18 6.86 6.70 -37.60
N ASN A 19 6.19 5.67 -38.12
CA ASN A 19 6.21 4.30 -37.62
C ASN A 19 7.09 3.42 -38.54
N PHE A 20 8.40 3.41 -38.30
CA PHE A 20 9.35 2.62 -39.10
C PHE A 20 9.41 1.16 -38.57
N HIS A 21 9.06 0.22 -39.44
CA HIS A 21 9.20 -1.23 -39.14
C HIS A 21 10.31 -1.84 -39.97
N ALA A 22 11.39 -2.30 -39.30
CA ALA A 22 12.60 -2.80 -39.97
C ALA A 22 12.34 -3.97 -40.94
N SER A 23 11.45 -4.92 -40.62
CA SER A 23 11.09 -6.04 -41.48
C SER A 23 10.38 -5.60 -42.76
N ALA A 24 9.34 -4.77 -42.64
CA ALA A 24 8.59 -4.28 -43.77
C ALA A 24 9.47 -3.40 -44.72
N ALA A 25 10.34 -2.60 -44.12
CA ALA A 25 11.28 -1.78 -44.86
C ALA A 25 12.34 -2.63 -45.58
N TRP A 26 12.77 -3.76 -44.96
CA TRP A 26 13.67 -4.70 -45.59
C TRP A 26 13.03 -5.42 -46.79
N ASP A 27 11.80 -5.86 -46.66
CA ASP A 27 11.05 -6.51 -47.74
C ASP A 27 10.85 -5.54 -48.92
N ALA A 28 10.56 -4.25 -48.65
CA ALA A 28 10.51 -3.22 -49.67
C ALA A 28 11.89 -3.02 -50.37
N TYR A 29 12.98 -3.00 -49.63
CA TYR A 29 14.33 -2.88 -50.16
C TYR A 29 14.70 -4.06 -51.06
N THR A 30 14.44 -5.31 -50.60
CA THR A 30 14.72 -6.52 -51.39
C THR A 30 13.85 -6.61 -52.66
N SER A 31 12.64 -6.07 -52.64
CA SER A 31 11.77 -5.99 -53.81
C SER A 31 12.31 -5.01 -54.87
N ILE A 32 12.91 -3.90 -54.41
CA ILE A 32 13.57 -2.93 -55.33
C ILE A 32 14.81 -3.51 -55.95
N GLN A 33 15.61 -4.24 -55.20
CA GLN A 33 16.83 -4.91 -55.76
C GLN A 33 16.51 -5.97 -56.80
N LYS A 34 15.36 -6.61 -56.74
CA LYS A 34 14.89 -7.60 -57.72
C LYS A 34 14.27 -7.00 -58.97
N SER A 35 13.87 -5.72 -58.92
CA SER A 35 13.30 -5.01 -60.06
C SER A 35 14.39 -4.30 -60.87
N ASP A 36 14.71 -4.83 -62.05
CA ASP A 36 15.83 -4.37 -62.98
C ASP A 36 15.65 -2.98 -63.58
N THR A 37 14.61 -2.24 -63.21
CA THR A 37 14.18 -0.99 -63.88
C THR A 37 14.28 0.29 -62.99
N SER A 38 14.83 0.20 -61.80
CA SER A 38 14.89 1.39 -60.89
C SER A 38 16.26 2.04 -60.86
N LYS A 39 16.29 3.40 -60.81
CA LYS A 39 17.52 4.15 -60.52
C LYS A 39 18.14 3.61 -59.25
N PRO A 40 19.47 3.37 -59.23
CA PRO A 40 20.15 2.84 -58.05
C PRO A 40 19.95 3.82 -56.87
N LEU A 41 19.73 3.27 -55.68
CA LEU A 41 19.66 4.03 -54.42
C LEU A 41 21.01 4.74 -54.22
N THR A 42 20.98 5.97 -53.74
CA THR A 42 22.22 6.67 -53.40
C THR A 42 22.89 6.04 -52.19
N GLU A 43 24.21 6.09 -52.10
CA GLU A 43 24.96 5.61 -50.93
C GLU A 43 24.46 6.28 -49.62
N GLN A 44 24.00 7.51 -49.71
CA GLN A 44 23.40 8.23 -48.59
C GLN A 44 22.05 7.65 -48.17
N ASP A 45 21.20 7.23 -49.11
CA ASP A 45 19.93 6.57 -48.82
C ASP A 45 20.17 5.21 -48.13
N ILE A 46 21.20 4.49 -48.56
CA ILE A 46 21.59 3.20 -47.93
C ILE A 46 22.07 3.40 -46.49
N LEU A 47 22.87 4.44 -46.22
CA LEU A 47 23.31 4.76 -44.85
C LEU A 47 22.15 5.17 -43.95
N VAL A 48 21.21 6.02 -44.42
CA VAL A 48 20.03 6.40 -43.67
C VAL A 48 19.16 5.18 -43.39
N PHE A 49 19.03 4.29 -44.33
CA PHE A 49 18.30 3.02 -44.13
C PHE A 49 18.96 2.13 -43.08
N ALA A 50 20.26 1.90 -43.18
CA ALA A 50 21.02 1.12 -42.22
C ALA A 50 20.94 1.71 -40.80
N GLU A 51 20.99 3.05 -40.68
CA GLU A 51 20.87 3.76 -39.40
C GLU A 51 19.48 3.58 -38.76
N LYS A 52 18.42 3.68 -39.58
CA LYS A 52 17.04 3.48 -39.10
C LYS A 52 16.78 2.03 -38.69
N ILE A 53 17.30 1.05 -39.45
CA ILE A 53 17.25 -0.36 -39.05
C ILE A 53 17.95 -0.54 -37.69
N ALA A 54 19.21 -0.06 -37.61
CA ALA A 54 20.00 -0.21 -36.40
C ALA A 54 19.27 0.37 -35.18
N SER A 55 18.76 1.59 -35.29
CA SER A 55 18.03 2.25 -34.21
C SER A 55 16.71 1.54 -33.85
N SER A 56 15.96 1.04 -34.85
CA SER A 56 14.73 0.28 -34.62
C SER A 56 15.01 -1.04 -33.88
N ILE A 57 16.06 -1.75 -34.29
CA ILE A 57 16.44 -3.03 -33.62
C ILE A 57 16.96 -2.78 -32.21
N GLU A 58 17.79 -1.77 -31.99
CA GLU A 58 18.30 -1.39 -30.66
C GLU A 58 17.19 -0.99 -29.68
N ASN A 59 16.13 -0.38 -30.16
CA ASN A 59 14.96 -0.08 -29.31
C ASN A 59 14.17 -1.34 -28.93
N LEU A 60 14.26 -2.41 -29.72
CA LEU A 60 13.62 -3.69 -29.42
C LEU A 60 14.41 -4.57 -28.42
N TYR A 61 15.65 -4.19 -28.06
CA TYR A 61 16.40 -4.93 -27.03
C TYR A 61 15.67 -5.00 -25.68
N GLN A 62 14.87 -3.99 -25.37
CA GLN A 62 14.03 -3.98 -24.17
C GLN A 62 12.78 -4.88 -24.29
N HIS A 63 12.39 -5.31 -25.50
CA HIS A 63 11.18 -6.02 -25.83
C HIS A 63 11.38 -7.38 -26.49
N LYS A 64 12.13 -8.30 -25.84
CA LYS A 64 12.20 -9.76 -26.23
C LYS A 64 12.70 -10.08 -27.65
N ILE A 65 13.68 -9.38 -28.17
CA ILE A 65 14.38 -9.83 -29.36
C ILE A 65 15.36 -10.98 -29.00
N THR A 66 15.39 -12.07 -29.77
CA THR A 66 16.36 -13.14 -29.54
C THR A 66 17.74 -12.76 -30.09
N SER A 67 18.81 -13.29 -29.46
CA SER A 67 20.17 -13.02 -29.89
C SER A 67 20.45 -13.46 -31.36
N GLU A 68 19.80 -14.51 -31.84
CA GLU A 68 19.89 -14.98 -33.22
C GLU A 68 19.32 -13.95 -34.20
N ARG A 69 18.18 -13.37 -33.86
CA ARG A 69 17.52 -12.36 -34.70
C ARG A 69 18.32 -11.06 -34.80
N THR A 70 18.94 -10.63 -33.70
CA THR A 70 19.83 -9.46 -33.71
C THR A 70 21.07 -9.70 -34.55
N ARG A 71 21.66 -10.89 -34.49
CA ARG A 71 22.79 -11.29 -35.28
C ARG A 71 22.47 -11.25 -36.79
N GLU A 72 21.32 -11.76 -37.19
CA GLU A 72 20.84 -11.71 -38.56
C GLU A 72 20.73 -10.25 -39.07
N TRP A 73 20.16 -9.37 -38.27
CA TRP A 73 20.08 -7.94 -38.63
C TRP A 73 21.45 -7.27 -38.71
N GLY A 74 22.38 -7.59 -37.84
CA GLY A 74 23.77 -7.14 -37.90
C GLY A 74 24.45 -7.52 -39.22
N LEU A 75 24.26 -8.77 -39.67
CA LEU A 75 24.77 -9.23 -40.97
C LEU A 75 24.12 -8.49 -42.16
N ARG A 76 22.80 -8.27 -42.10
CA ARG A 76 22.09 -7.51 -43.13
C ARG A 76 22.59 -6.06 -43.24
N ILE A 77 22.80 -5.39 -42.08
CA ILE A 77 23.38 -4.02 -42.06
C ILE A 77 24.79 -4.03 -42.60
N GLN A 78 25.63 -5.03 -42.25
CA GLN A 78 26.98 -5.12 -42.78
C GLN A 78 26.98 -5.25 -44.31
N GLY A 79 26.08 -6.08 -44.86
CA GLY A 79 25.95 -6.22 -46.34
C GLY A 79 25.47 -4.94 -47.04
N LEU A 80 24.71 -4.07 -46.36
CA LEU A 80 24.38 -2.73 -46.86
C LEU A 80 25.61 -1.80 -46.87
N LEU A 81 26.43 -1.84 -45.81
CA LEU A 81 27.61 -1.00 -45.67
C LEU A 81 28.74 -1.37 -46.66
N ASP A 82 28.79 -2.60 -47.14
CA ASP A 82 29.76 -3.05 -48.16
C ASP A 82 29.49 -2.40 -49.54
N GLN A 83 28.28 -1.90 -49.78
CA GLN A 83 27.89 -1.18 -50.98
C GLN A 83 28.31 0.30 -50.95
N VAL A 84 28.70 0.85 -49.80
CA VAL A 84 29.08 2.25 -49.64
C VAL A 84 30.59 2.37 -49.74
N LYS A 85 31.09 3.04 -50.80
CA LYS A 85 32.53 3.14 -51.08
C LYS A 85 33.07 4.56 -50.97
N THR A 86 32.20 5.57 -50.87
CA THR A 86 32.60 6.98 -50.88
C THR A 86 33.37 7.36 -49.62
N PRO A 87 34.60 7.94 -49.72
CA PRO A 87 35.43 8.27 -48.55
C PRO A 87 34.82 9.31 -47.65
N VAL A 88 34.04 10.27 -48.18
CA VAL A 88 33.38 11.34 -47.43
C VAL A 88 32.37 10.79 -46.44
N LEU A 89 31.76 9.63 -46.70
CA LEU A 89 30.81 8.96 -45.84
C LEU A 89 31.48 7.97 -44.88
N GLY A 90 32.80 7.90 -44.85
CA GLY A 90 33.58 6.89 -44.11
C GLY A 90 33.38 6.92 -42.64
N HIS A 91 33.23 8.11 -42.01
CA HIS A 91 32.97 8.20 -40.55
C HIS A 91 31.63 7.58 -40.18
N ARG A 92 30.55 7.96 -40.88
CA ARG A 92 29.18 7.45 -40.61
C ARG A 92 29.10 5.95 -40.90
N ARG A 93 29.76 5.48 -41.96
CA ARG A 93 29.91 4.06 -42.28
C ARG A 93 30.61 3.31 -41.14
N ASN A 94 31.72 3.85 -40.58
CA ASN A 94 32.44 3.22 -39.47
C ASN A 94 31.59 3.14 -38.22
N CYS A 95 30.82 4.19 -37.88
CA CYS A 95 29.87 4.15 -36.75
C CYS A 95 28.83 3.04 -36.91
N LEU A 96 28.24 2.92 -38.09
CA LEU A 96 27.26 1.87 -38.39
C LEU A 96 27.88 0.47 -38.44
N SER A 97 29.14 0.36 -38.91
CA SER A 97 29.87 -0.93 -38.86
C SER A 97 30.12 -1.40 -37.43
N ILE A 98 30.46 -0.49 -36.50
CA ILE A 98 30.62 -0.80 -35.09
C ILE A 98 29.29 -1.32 -34.50
N ARG A 99 28.17 -0.64 -34.80
CA ARG A 99 26.83 -1.06 -34.36
C ARG A 99 26.44 -2.41 -34.98
N ALA A 100 26.72 -2.65 -36.25
CA ALA A 100 26.45 -3.92 -36.92
C ALA A 100 27.26 -5.07 -36.29
N LEU A 101 28.56 -4.88 -36.02
CA LEU A 101 29.39 -5.86 -35.32
C LEU A 101 28.91 -6.14 -33.89
N ALA A 102 28.52 -5.09 -33.19
CA ALA A 102 27.92 -5.26 -31.86
C ALA A 102 26.66 -6.13 -31.94
N MET A 103 25.76 -5.89 -32.90
CA MET A 103 24.56 -6.73 -33.11
C MET A 103 24.87 -8.17 -33.46
N GLN A 104 25.97 -8.43 -34.15
CA GLN A 104 26.44 -9.79 -34.47
C GLN A 104 27.01 -10.51 -33.25
N GLY A 105 27.27 -9.79 -32.15
CA GLY A 105 27.92 -10.32 -30.95
C GLY A 105 29.45 -10.29 -31.00
N ASP A 106 30.09 -9.73 -32.05
CA ASP A 106 31.51 -9.50 -32.09
C ASP A 106 31.92 -8.23 -31.35
N VAL A 107 31.83 -8.32 -30.03
CA VAL A 107 32.10 -7.19 -29.11
C VAL A 107 33.56 -6.74 -29.18
N GLU A 108 34.53 -7.70 -29.39
CA GLU A 108 35.94 -7.33 -29.41
C GLU A 108 36.31 -6.47 -30.65
N GLN A 109 35.82 -6.85 -31.82
CA GLN A 109 36.06 -6.05 -33.01
C GLN A 109 35.37 -4.72 -32.94
N ALA A 110 34.12 -4.67 -32.46
CA ALA A 110 33.37 -3.44 -32.25
C ALA A 110 34.12 -2.49 -31.31
N MET A 111 34.67 -3.00 -30.20
CA MET A 111 35.49 -2.22 -29.25
C MET A 111 36.76 -1.66 -29.90
N ARG A 112 37.49 -2.49 -30.61
CA ARG A 112 38.74 -2.06 -31.31
C ARG A 112 38.47 -0.91 -32.27
N LEU A 113 37.36 -0.98 -33.01
CA LEU A 113 36.96 0.07 -33.95
C LEU A 113 36.44 1.32 -33.21
N ALA A 114 35.71 1.16 -32.13
CA ALA A 114 35.22 2.28 -31.32
C ALA A 114 36.37 3.08 -30.68
N ARG A 115 37.40 2.39 -30.17
CA ARG A 115 38.63 3.06 -29.66
C ARG A 115 39.38 3.81 -30.77
N LYS A 116 39.51 3.24 -31.97
CA LYS A 116 40.09 3.89 -33.11
C LYS A 116 39.27 5.13 -33.52
N LEU A 117 37.95 5.04 -33.48
CA LEU A 117 37.06 6.15 -33.76
C LEU A 117 37.24 7.30 -32.73
N HIS A 118 37.41 6.96 -31.46
CA HIS A 118 37.67 7.95 -30.41
C HIS A 118 39.01 8.65 -30.55
N THR A 119 40.06 7.97 -30.97
CA THR A 119 41.42 8.52 -31.17
C THR A 119 41.58 9.26 -32.47
N SER A 120 40.66 9.11 -33.41
CA SER A 120 40.71 9.75 -34.72
C SER A 120 40.23 11.20 -34.62
N PRO A 121 41.01 12.21 -35.02
CA PRO A 121 40.61 13.62 -34.95
C PRO A 121 39.66 13.94 -36.12
N PHE A 122 38.46 13.41 -36.10
CA PHE A 122 37.43 13.78 -37.06
C PHE A 122 36.75 15.06 -36.56
N ILE A 123 36.97 16.15 -37.27
CA ILE A 123 36.29 17.43 -37.04
C ILE A 123 35.17 17.51 -38.07
N ASP A 124 33.92 17.59 -37.58
CA ASP A 124 32.76 17.85 -38.42
C ASP A 124 32.89 19.25 -39.10
N GLU A 125 32.19 19.47 -40.23
CA GLU A 125 32.19 20.78 -40.94
C GLU A 125 31.78 21.98 -40.02
N SER A 126 31.18 21.69 -38.87
CA SER A 126 30.81 22.61 -37.78
C SER A 126 31.90 22.82 -36.70
N GLY A 127 33.07 22.19 -36.82
CA GLY A 127 34.18 22.31 -35.86
C GLY A 127 34.01 21.55 -34.54
N ASN A 128 32.98 20.74 -34.43
CA ASN A 128 32.71 19.94 -33.25
C ASN A 128 33.26 18.51 -33.38
N HIS A 129 33.97 18.04 -32.38
CA HIS A 129 34.34 16.62 -32.28
C HIS A 129 33.09 15.73 -32.17
N SER A 130 33.03 14.66 -33.00
CA SER A 130 31.87 13.75 -33.06
C SER A 130 31.85 12.75 -31.87
N MET A 131 32.09 13.26 -30.64
CA MET A 131 32.01 12.43 -29.43
C MET A 131 30.61 11.87 -29.24
N GLY A 132 29.57 12.53 -29.73
CA GLY A 132 28.20 12.05 -29.72
C GLY A 132 28.00 10.74 -30.47
N ASP A 133 28.67 10.56 -31.60
CA ASP A 133 28.60 9.33 -32.41
C ASP A 133 29.37 8.19 -31.76
N VAL A 134 30.49 8.50 -31.10
CA VAL A 134 31.23 7.53 -30.28
C VAL A 134 30.39 7.00 -29.16
N LEU A 135 29.63 7.85 -28.44
CA LEU A 135 28.74 7.44 -27.37
C LEU A 135 27.59 6.55 -27.88
N ILE A 136 27.04 6.79 -29.06
CA ILE A 136 26.06 5.90 -29.68
C ILE A 136 26.66 4.51 -29.93
N CYS A 137 27.90 4.44 -30.42
CA CYS A 137 28.57 3.16 -30.62
C CYS A 137 28.76 2.42 -29.31
N TYR A 138 29.18 3.10 -28.23
CA TYR A 138 29.29 2.51 -26.90
C TYR A 138 27.95 2.05 -26.34
N GLU A 139 26.86 2.81 -26.57
CA GLU A 139 25.51 2.41 -26.16
C GLU A 139 25.07 1.12 -26.87
N SER A 140 25.34 1.00 -28.19
CA SER A 140 25.05 -0.22 -28.94
C SER A 140 25.84 -1.44 -28.42
N ILE A 141 27.14 -1.25 -28.11
CA ILE A 141 27.99 -2.29 -27.54
C ILE A 141 27.47 -2.73 -26.18
N VAL A 142 27.11 -1.79 -25.30
CA VAL A 142 26.53 -2.07 -23.98
C VAL A 142 25.25 -2.89 -24.08
N LYS A 143 24.34 -2.50 -24.99
CA LYS A 143 23.09 -3.23 -25.22
C LYS A 143 23.37 -4.66 -25.72
N SER A 144 24.34 -4.82 -26.63
CA SER A 144 24.73 -6.12 -27.13
C SER A 144 25.33 -7.03 -26.04
N ILE A 145 26.26 -6.51 -25.23
CA ILE A 145 26.82 -7.26 -24.09
C ILE A 145 25.73 -7.71 -23.14
N SER A 146 24.78 -6.82 -22.85
CA SER A 146 23.63 -7.15 -21.98
C SER A 146 22.81 -8.31 -22.52
N LEU A 147 22.56 -8.32 -23.86
CA LEU A 147 21.76 -9.36 -24.51
C LEU A 147 22.48 -10.72 -24.57
N HIS A 148 23.79 -10.72 -24.85
CA HIS A 148 24.55 -11.96 -25.10
C HIS A 148 25.22 -12.51 -23.83
N GLN A 149 25.64 -11.67 -22.90
CA GLN A 149 26.51 -12.03 -21.77
C GLN A 149 25.90 -11.62 -20.40
N GLY A 150 24.92 -10.72 -20.42
CA GLY A 150 24.23 -10.26 -19.22
C GLY A 150 24.86 -9.04 -18.52
N ALA A 151 24.16 -8.53 -17.52
CA ALA A 151 24.51 -7.31 -16.80
C ALA A 151 25.91 -7.34 -16.12
N PRO A 152 26.41 -8.45 -15.57
CA PRO A 152 27.75 -8.52 -14.99
C PRO A 152 28.87 -8.14 -15.97
N HIS A 153 28.77 -8.57 -17.21
CA HIS A 153 29.78 -8.28 -18.23
C HIS A 153 29.69 -6.83 -18.72
N VAL A 154 28.50 -6.21 -18.65
CA VAL A 154 28.35 -4.77 -18.91
C VAL A 154 29.13 -3.93 -17.91
N LEU A 155 29.06 -4.29 -16.62
CA LEU A 155 29.82 -3.59 -15.58
C LEU A 155 31.34 -3.74 -15.79
N ASP A 156 31.80 -4.96 -16.15
CA ASP A 156 33.21 -5.20 -16.48
C ASP A 156 33.65 -4.37 -17.67
N PHE A 157 32.85 -4.30 -18.71
CA PHE A 157 33.11 -3.50 -19.90
C PHE A 157 33.21 -1.99 -19.56
N VAL A 158 32.21 -1.44 -18.85
CA VAL A 158 32.20 -0.02 -18.49
C VAL A 158 33.41 0.35 -17.62
N THR A 159 33.79 -0.52 -16.69
CA THR A 159 34.98 -0.29 -15.83
C THR A 159 36.28 -0.44 -16.60
N GLN A 160 36.33 -1.25 -17.63
CA GLN A 160 37.51 -1.41 -18.53
C GLN A 160 37.68 -0.16 -19.41
N GLU A 161 36.59 0.39 -19.94
CA GLU A 161 36.58 1.60 -20.78
C GLU A 161 36.44 2.89 -19.95
N TRP A 162 36.72 2.85 -18.66
CA TRP A 162 36.49 3.94 -17.72
C TRP A 162 37.17 5.26 -18.11
N GLN A 163 38.37 5.20 -18.70
CA GLN A 163 39.08 6.38 -19.16
C GLN A 163 38.29 7.22 -20.16
N ILE A 164 37.50 6.57 -21.00
CA ILE A 164 36.64 7.23 -22.01
C ILE A 164 35.29 7.58 -21.41
N LEU A 165 34.73 6.69 -20.63
CA LEU A 165 33.32 6.78 -20.19
C LEU A 165 33.11 7.54 -18.88
N ALA A 166 34.16 7.73 -18.06
CA ALA A 166 34.03 8.32 -16.71
C ALA A 166 33.27 9.66 -16.68
N SER A 167 33.58 10.57 -17.62
CA SER A 167 32.94 11.88 -17.69
C SER A 167 31.46 11.84 -18.08
N HIS A 168 31.01 10.72 -18.63
CA HIS A 168 29.66 10.51 -19.13
C HIS A 168 28.80 9.64 -18.20
N MET A 169 29.44 8.90 -17.28
CA MET A 169 28.77 8.00 -16.35
C MET A 169 28.41 8.65 -15.01
N MET A 170 29.24 9.57 -14.48
CA MET A 170 29.04 10.16 -13.17
C MET A 170 28.20 11.44 -13.22
N LEU A 171 27.31 11.60 -12.23
CA LEU A 171 26.43 12.79 -12.09
C LEU A 171 27.19 14.10 -11.86
N SER A 172 28.37 14.04 -11.22
CA SER A 172 29.16 15.21 -10.87
C SER A 172 29.86 15.89 -12.05
N SER A 173 29.77 15.30 -13.24
CA SER A 173 30.38 15.85 -14.45
C SER A 173 29.55 16.98 -15.09
N SER A 174 29.49 18.12 -14.37
CA SER A 174 28.74 19.32 -14.80
C SER A 174 29.38 20.09 -15.98
N LYS A 175 30.39 19.55 -16.63
CA LYS A 175 31.17 20.25 -17.66
C LYS A 175 30.92 19.78 -19.09
N ILE A 176 29.80 19.09 -19.35
CA ILE A 176 29.49 18.70 -20.73
C ILE A 176 28.91 19.92 -21.47
N HIS A 177 29.72 20.51 -22.33
CA HIS A 177 29.31 21.65 -23.14
C HIS A 177 28.66 21.15 -24.43
N GLY A 178 27.42 21.58 -24.69
CA GLY A 178 26.65 21.25 -25.89
C GLY A 178 25.39 20.42 -25.60
N LYS A 179 24.22 20.93 -26.01
CA LYS A 179 22.91 20.27 -25.75
C LYS A 179 22.83 18.87 -26.33
N GLY A 180 23.42 18.63 -27.53
CA GLY A 180 23.40 17.32 -28.17
C GLY A 180 24.26 16.28 -27.46
N LEU A 181 25.47 16.63 -27.03
CA LEU A 181 26.39 15.74 -26.32
C LEU A 181 25.82 15.38 -24.92
N ALA A 182 25.25 16.36 -24.22
CA ALA A 182 24.60 16.13 -22.93
C ALA A 182 23.44 15.14 -23.04
N HIS A 183 22.64 15.21 -24.11
CA HIS A 183 21.55 14.25 -24.36
C HIS A 183 22.08 12.85 -24.61
N ARG A 184 23.11 12.68 -25.44
CA ARG A 184 23.72 11.36 -25.73
C ARG A 184 24.38 10.74 -24.48
N SER A 185 25.10 11.56 -23.74
CA SER A 185 25.68 11.13 -22.46
C SER A 185 24.62 10.65 -21.47
N ARG A 186 23.49 11.35 -21.38
CA ARG A 186 22.36 10.97 -20.55
C ARG A 186 21.72 9.65 -21.03
N SER A 187 21.55 9.48 -22.37
CA SER A 187 21.02 8.24 -22.96
C SER A 187 21.87 7.03 -22.59
N LEU A 188 23.17 7.08 -22.83
CA LEU A 188 24.10 6.01 -22.49
C LEU A 188 24.07 5.68 -20.99
N ARG A 189 24.11 6.71 -20.14
CA ARG A 189 24.07 6.51 -18.70
C ARG A 189 22.76 5.82 -18.25
N LEU A 190 21.60 6.26 -18.73
CA LEU A 190 20.31 5.64 -18.44
C LEU A 190 20.29 4.17 -18.89
N THR A 191 20.79 3.87 -20.10
CA THR A 191 20.88 2.50 -20.60
C THR A 191 21.75 1.62 -19.71
N VAL A 192 22.91 2.11 -19.28
CA VAL A 192 23.78 1.37 -18.35
C VAL A 192 23.09 1.16 -17.01
N HIS A 193 22.42 2.18 -16.47
CA HIS A 193 21.70 2.08 -15.21
C HIS A 193 20.56 1.07 -15.28
N ASP A 194 19.75 1.08 -16.36
CA ASP A 194 18.65 0.11 -16.57
C ASP A 194 19.16 -1.32 -16.60
N ILE A 195 20.32 -1.57 -17.21
CA ILE A 195 20.92 -2.88 -17.29
C ILE A 195 21.51 -3.32 -15.93
N LEU A 196 22.26 -2.45 -15.27
CA LEU A 196 22.92 -2.78 -14.01
C LEU A 196 21.93 -2.97 -12.84
N GLU A 197 20.76 -2.34 -12.91
CA GLU A 197 19.65 -2.60 -11.97
C GLU A 197 19.20 -4.06 -11.96
N THR A 198 19.40 -4.79 -13.06
CA THR A 198 19.01 -6.20 -13.17
C THR A 198 19.95 -7.16 -12.42
N ILE A 199 21.05 -6.68 -11.85
CA ILE A 199 21.96 -7.50 -11.03
C ILE A 199 21.24 -7.87 -9.72
N PRO A 200 21.00 -9.17 -9.43
CA PRO A 200 20.13 -9.58 -8.33
C PRO A 200 20.72 -9.32 -6.94
N ASP A 201 22.03 -9.44 -6.77
CA ASP A 201 22.76 -9.17 -5.51
C ASP A 201 24.09 -8.45 -5.79
N PRO A 202 24.08 -7.11 -5.73
CA PRO A 202 25.30 -6.32 -5.96
C PRO A 202 26.40 -6.57 -4.92
N VAL A 203 26.07 -6.95 -3.69
CA VAL A 203 27.03 -7.19 -2.60
C VAL A 203 27.76 -8.51 -2.82
N GLN A 204 27.02 -9.59 -3.10
CA GLN A 204 27.62 -10.87 -3.45
C GLN A 204 28.51 -10.75 -4.67
N PHE A 205 28.03 -10.05 -5.69
CA PHE A 205 28.75 -9.81 -6.93
C PHE A 205 30.12 -9.15 -6.70
N LEU A 206 30.21 -8.13 -5.81
CA LEU A 206 31.48 -7.50 -5.46
C LEU A 206 32.36 -8.40 -4.58
N SER A 207 31.77 -9.21 -3.71
CA SER A 207 32.52 -10.12 -2.84
C SER A 207 33.22 -11.24 -3.63
N GLU A 208 32.61 -11.72 -4.69
CA GLU A 208 33.18 -12.75 -5.58
C GLU A 208 34.38 -12.24 -6.38
N ARG A 209 34.53 -10.94 -6.52
CA ARG A 209 35.58 -10.28 -7.32
C ARG A 209 36.80 -9.82 -6.53
N LYS A 210 36.98 -10.31 -5.33
CA LYS A 210 38.15 -9.97 -4.46
C LYS A 210 39.53 -10.16 -5.13
N GLY A 211 39.64 -11.00 -6.15
CA GLY A 211 40.89 -11.23 -6.90
C GLY A 211 41.16 -10.23 -8.03
N GLN A 212 40.24 -9.33 -8.35
CA GLN A 212 40.44 -8.32 -9.40
C GLN A 212 41.23 -7.09 -8.90
N ASP A 213 41.75 -6.30 -9.86
CA ASP A 213 42.43 -5.04 -9.56
C ASP A 213 41.59 -4.11 -8.67
N ALA A 214 42.23 -3.51 -7.67
CA ALA A 214 41.58 -2.65 -6.67
C ALA A 214 40.88 -1.45 -7.35
N ASP A 215 41.49 -0.85 -8.36
CA ASP A 215 40.90 0.27 -9.10
C ASP A 215 39.64 -0.11 -9.86
N ARG A 216 39.60 -1.28 -10.45
CA ARG A 216 38.40 -1.80 -11.14
C ARG A 216 37.28 -2.07 -10.16
N ARG A 217 37.59 -2.70 -9.03
CA ARG A 217 36.59 -2.94 -7.98
C ARG A 217 36.03 -1.64 -7.41
N LEU A 218 36.89 -0.65 -7.20
CA LEU A 218 36.48 0.67 -6.74
C LEU A 218 35.47 1.30 -7.71
N ARG A 219 35.81 1.35 -9.00
CA ARG A 219 34.95 1.92 -10.04
C ARG A 219 33.62 1.16 -10.20
N ALA A 220 33.67 -0.17 -10.12
CA ALA A 220 32.49 -1.00 -10.17
C ALA A 220 31.56 -0.73 -9.00
N GLY A 221 32.10 -0.62 -7.78
CA GLY A 221 31.33 -0.31 -6.59
C GLY A 221 30.76 1.11 -6.62
N GLU A 222 31.54 2.11 -7.03
CA GLU A 222 31.06 3.49 -7.16
C GLU A 222 29.93 3.61 -8.17
N LEU A 223 30.04 2.93 -9.32
CA LEU A 223 29.01 2.91 -10.34
C LEU A 223 27.73 2.21 -9.82
N LEU A 224 27.87 1.07 -9.12
CA LEU A 224 26.72 0.39 -8.53
C LEU A 224 26.00 1.25 -7.48
N ILE A 225 26.75 1.97 -6.63
CA ILE A 225 26.16 2.92 -5.68
C ILE A 225 25.39 4.02 -6.42
N ASP A 226 25.98 4.60 -7.48
CA ASP A 226 25.30 5.66 -8.25
C ASP A 226 24.00 5.13 -8.92
N VAL A 227 24.05 3.92 -9.50
CA VAL A 227 22.88 3.26 -10.07
C VAL A 227 21.79 3.05 -9.01
N LEU A 228 22.13 2.44 -7.88
CA LEU A 228 21.18 2.17 -6.80
C LEU A 228 20.59 3.45 -6.22
N CYS A 229 21.40 4.50 -6.04
CA CYS A 229 20.93 5.81 -5.60
C CYS A 229 19.95 6.45 -6.58
N THR A 230 20.21 6.37 -7.88
CA THR A 230 19.32 6.94 -8.91
C THR A 230 18.01 6.17 -9.05
N ARG A 231 18.00 4.90 -8.66
CA ARG A 231 16.82 4.03 -8.66
C ARG A 231 16.05 3.98 -7.34
N ASN A 232 16.43 4.85 -6.41
CA ASN A 232 15.78 4.90 -5.10
C ASN A 232 15.96 3.63 -4.26
N LEU A 233 17.10 2.95 -4.41
CA LEU A 233 17.51 1.76 -3.68
C LEU A 233 18.71 2.10 -2.75
N ALA A 234 18.56 3.15 -1.94
CA ALA A 234 19.67 3.69 -1.15
C ALA A 234 20.17 2.71 -0.07
N ASP A 235 19.30 1.86 0.44
CA ASP A 235 19.69 0.85 1.43
C ASP A 235 20.59 -0.23 0.81
N ASP A 236 20.32 -0.67 -0.43
CA ASP A 236 21.20 -1.60 -1.13
C ASP A 236 22.54 -0.94 -1.46
N ALA A 237 22.51 0.36 -1.80
CA ALA A 237 23.72 1.15 -2.00
C ALA A 237 24.58 1.26 -0.72
N LEU A 238 23.93 1.37 0.44
CA LEU A 238 24.59 1.38 1.73
C LEU A 238 25.33 0.06 2.02
N LEU A 239 24.70 -1.08 1.70
CA LEU A 239 25.30 -2.40 1.83
C LEU A 239 26.50 -2.58 0.89
N VAL A 240 26.41 -2.05 -0.34
CA VAL A 240 27.54 -2.03 -1.28
C VAL A 240 28.69 -1.19 -0.72
N LEU A 241 28.40 0.00 -0.15
CA LEU A 241 29.42 0.84 0.50
C LEU A 241 30.11 0.11 1.66
N ALA A 242 29.34 -0.60 2.46
CA ALA A 242 29.85 -1.40 3.57
C ALA A 242 30.79 -2.50 3.11
N GLU A 243 30.43 -3.25 2.06
CA GLU A 243 31.30 -4.28 1.49
C GLU A 243 32.58 -3.67 0.91
N MET A 244 32.50 -2.52 0.24
CA MET A 244 33.68 -1.81 -0.24
C MET A 244 34.59 -1.38 0.92
N THR A 245 34.02 -0.93 2.03
CA THR A 245 34.77 -0.55 3.24
C THR A 245 35.45 -1.77 3.87
N ARG A 246 34.79 -2.94 3.92
CA ARG A 246 35.39 -4.22 4.35
C ARG A 246 36.55 -4.65 3.45
N GLN A 247 36.47 -4.32 2.16
CA GLN A 247 37.55 -4.56 1.20
C GLN A 247 38.63 -3.47 1.22
N LEU A 248 38.60 -2.52 2.16
CA LEU A 248 39.52 -1.38 2.31
C LEU A 248 39.58 -0.46 1.08
N LEU A 249 38.51 -0.39 0.30
CA LEU A 249 38.37 0.49 -0.85
C LEU A 249 37.86 1.87 -0.38
N ARG A 250 38.57 2.94 -0.76
CA ARG A 250 38.18 4.31 -0.40
C ARG A 250 37.27 4.91 -1.46
N VAL A 251 35.96 4.87 -1.22
CA VAL A 251 34.95 5.47 -2.09
C VAL A 251 35.07 6.98 -2.10
N SER A 252 34.87 7.60 -3.26
CA SER A 252 34.93 9.05 -3.43
C SER A 252 33.87 9.77 -2.58
N VAL A 253 34.23 10.94 -2.07
CA VAL A 253 33.35 11.75 -1.22
C VAL A 253 32.06 12.14 -1.93
N ASP A 254 32.13 12.44 -3.21
CA ASP A 254 30.98 12.86 -4.00
C ASP A 254 29.93 11.75 -4.12
N ILE A 255 30.36 10.50 -4.25
CA ILE A 255 29.47 9.32 -4.26
C ILE A 255 28.85 9.12 -2.88
N GLN A 256 29.64 9.26 -1.80
CA GLN A 256 29.08 9.15 -0.43
C GLN A 256 28.07 10.26 -0.14
N LEU A 257 28.30 11.48 -0.59
CA LEU A 257 27.33 12.59 -0.49
C LEU A 257 26.07 12.35 -1.33
N THR A 258 26.22 11.71 -2.50
CA THR A 258 25.08 11.30 -3.31
C THR A 258 24.25 10.24 -2.58
N LEU A 259 24.91 9.27 -1.93
CA LEU A 259 24.24 8.27 -1.10
C LEU A 259 23.54 8.92 0.11
N VAL A 260 24.15 9.89 0.78
CA VAL A 260 23.46 10.66 1.85
C VAL A 260 22.17 11.27 1.33
N ARG A 261 22.19 11.93 0.15
CA ARG A 261 20.98 12.51 -0.44
C ARG A 261 19.94 11.47 -0.80
N ALA A 262 20.35 10.32 -1.32
CA ALA A 262 19.45 9.21 -1.61
C ALA A 262 18.80 8.62 -0.35
N LEU A 263 19.57 8.44 0.73
CA LEU A 263 19.04 8.00 2.03
C LEU A 263 18.01 9.00 2.60
N VAL A 264 18.30 10.30 2.51
CA VAL A 264 17.37 11.35 2.93
C VAL A 264 16.07 11.32 2.11
N SER A 265 16.16 11.07 0.79
CA SER A 265 14.96 10.97 -0.06
C SER A 265 14.07 9.78 0.27
N GLN A 266 14.59 8.79 1.00
CA GLN A 266 13.88 7.63 1.51
C GLN A 266 13.51 7.73 2.99
N ASP A 267 13.66 8.92 3.57
CA ASP A 267 13.42 9.18 5.01
C ASP A 267 14.32 8.34 5.96
N ASN A 268 15.41 7.75 5.46
CA ASN A 268 16.40 7.04 6.28
C ASN A 268 17.43 8.03 6.85
N PHE A 269 16.99 8.84 7.80
CA PHE A 269 17.82 9.90 8.40
C PHE A 269 18.93 9.39 9.31
N GLU A 270 18.73 8.24 9.93
CA GLU A 270 19.72 7.68 10.86
C GLU A 270 21.01 7.29 10.14
N SER A 271 20.90 6.47 9.11
CA SER A 271 22.02 6.07 8.26
C SER A 271 22.64 7.27 7.55
N ALA A 272 21.81 8.23 7.10
CA ALA A 272 22.29 9.46 6.48
C ALA A 272 23.12 10.31 7.44
N ASN A 273 22.67 10.50 8.69
CA ASN A 273 23.40 11.22 9.73
C ASN A 273 24.72 10.52 10.10
N HIS A 274 24.68 9.21 10.27
CA HIS A 274 25.87 8.43 10.60
C HIS A 274 26.92 8.57 9.48
N LEU A 275 26.52 8.35 8.22
CA LEU A 275 27.43 8.49 7.07
C LEU A 275 27.97 9.92 6.94
N PHE A 276 27.11 10.93 7.09
CA PHE A 276 27.52 12.33 7.02
C PHE A 276 28.46 12.73 8.15
N SER A 277 28.20 12.25 9.37
CA SER A 277 29.05 12.50 10.54
C SER A 277 30.43 11.82 10.43
N SER A 278 30.48 10.60 9.87
CA SER A 278 31.74 9.91 9.58
C SER A 278 32.58 10.67 8.56
N LEU A 279 31.96 11.23 7.51
CA LEU A 279 32.62 12.14 6.57
C LEU A 279 33.15 13.41 7.25
N ASP A 280 32.36 14.03 8.13
CA ASP A 280 32.77 15.23 8.86
C ASP A 280 33.97 14.97 9.77
N ALA A 281 34.02 13.81 10.43
CA ALA A 281 35.16 13.38 11.26
C ALA A 281 36.44 13.19 10.42
N THR A 282 36.34 12.60 9.23
CA THR A 282 37.46 12.41 8.31
C THR A 282 37.96 13.74 7.74
N PHE A 283 37.10 14.70 7.50
CA PHE A 283 37.43 16.04 6.99
C PHE A 283 38.01 16.97 8.07
N SER A 284 37.68 16.74 9.33
CA SER A 284 38.28 17.49 10.45
C SER A 284 39.78 17.36 10.48
N LYS A 285 40.29 16.23 9.99
CA LYS A 285 41.72 15.95 9.88
C LYS A 285 42.42 16.55 8.64
N SER A 286 41.68 16.71 7.52
CA SER A 286 42.29 17.10 6.24
C SER A 286 41.92 18.50 5.73
N GLY A 287 40.88 19.15 6.26
CA GLY A 287 40.55 20.58 6.03
C GLY A 287 40.09 20.98 4.60
N VAL A 288 40.37 20.18 3.59
CA VAL A 288 40.17 20.53 2.18
C VAL A 288 38.73 20.39 1.71
N HIS A 289 38.03 19.35 2.12
CA HIS A 289 36.70 19.04 1.61
C HIS A 289 35.53 19.80 2.26
N ARG A 290 35.74 20.34 3.51
CA ARG A 290 34.78 21.27 4.11
C ARG A 290 34.50 22.53 3.28
N ARG A 291 35.31 22.77 2.26
CA ARG A 291 35.20 23.91 1.35
C ARG A 291 34.37 23.62 0.09
N SER A 292 33.94 22.38 -0.15
CA SER A 292 33.13 22.03 -1.30
C SER A 292 31.71 22.59 -1.17
N LYS A 293 31.21 23.24 -2.23
CA LYS A 293 29.82 23.68 -2.32
C LYS A 293 28.86 22.51 -2.14
N TYR A 294 29.15 21.37 -2.79
CA TYR A 294 28.32 20.18 -2.75
C TYR A 294 28.18 19.60 -1.33
N TYR A 295 29.28 19.58 -0.57
CA TYR A 295 29.23 19.15 0.85
C TYR A 295 28.31 20.04 1.69
N LEU A 296 28.48 21.39 1.60
CA LEU A 296 27.65 22.31 2.39
C LEU A 296 26.17 22.24 1.98
N SER A 297 25.88 22.14 0.68
CA SER A 297 24.53 22.00 0.17
C SER A 297 23.92 20.65 0.56
N THR A 298 24.71 19.58 0.67
CA THR A 298 24.22 18.26 1.15
C THR A 298 23.93 18.29 2.65
N GLY A 299 24.77 18.96 3.47
CA GLY A 299 24.48 19.17 4.88
C GLY A 299 23.19 19.98 5.08
N LEU A 300 23.01 21.07 4.33
CA LEU A 300 21.75 21.83 4.34
C LEU A 300 20.56 20.96 3.93
N TYR A 301 20.70 20.15 2.88
CA TYR A 301 19.66 19.23 2.39
C TYR A 301 19.24 18.19 3.46
N LEU A 302 20.24 17.57 4.13
CA LEU A 302 20.01 16.58 5.19
C LEU A 302 19.21 17.18 6.36
N PHE A 303 19.71 18.28 6.94
CA PHE A 303 19.09 18.88 8.13
C PHE A 303 17.77 19.59 7.80
N ALA A 304 17.60 20.11 6.58
CA ALA A 304 16.35 20.68 6.12
C ALA A 304 15.22 19.62 6.04
N HIS A 305 15.52 18.43 5.53
CA HIS A 305 14.52 17.36 5.45
C HIS A 305 14.21 16.73 6.81
N GLN A 306 15.15 16.78 7.75
CA GLN A 306 14.91 16.40 9.15
C GLN A 306 14.06 17.42 9.92
N GLY A 307 13.98 18.67 9.45
CA GLY A 307 13.37 19.77 10.20
C GLY A 307 14.28 20.34 11.30
N ASP A 308 15.58 20.00 11.33
CA ASP A 308 16.55 20.60 12.24
C ASP A 308 16.97 21.98 11.69
N SER A 309 16.15 22.99 12.00
CA SER A 309 16.38 24.36 11.54
C SER A 309 17.71 24.94 12.06
N THR A 310 18.15 24.59 13.26
CA THR A 310 19.38 25.14 13.87
C THR A 310 20.63 24.69 13.12
N ARG A 311 20.76 23.40 12.81
CA ARG A 311 21.87 22.90 12.01
C ARG A 311 21.76 23.32 10.55
N ALA A 312 20.54 23.37 9.99
CA ALA A 312 20.32 23.87 8.64
C ALA A 312 20.79 25.33 8.49
N GLU A 313 20.51 26.20 9.48
CA GLU A 313 20.97 27.59 9.51
C GLU A 313 22.50 27.72 9.56
N ASP A 314 23.21 26.85 10.28
CA ASP A 314 24.67 26.87 10.30
C ASP A 314 25.24 26.58 8.90
N TYR A 315 24.75 25.55 8.20
CA TYR A 315 25.18 25.27 6.83
C TYR A 315 24.77 26.37 5.84
N TRP A 316 23.59 26.94 6.00
CA TRP A 316 23.10 28.08 5.23
C TRP A 316 24.01 29.30 5.39
N ASN A 317 24.36 29.69 6.63
CA ASN A 317 25.22 30.80 6.91
C ASN A 317 26.62 30.61 6.32
N ARG A 318 27.15 29.38 6.30
CA ARG A 318 28.41 29.05 5.64
C ARG A 318 28.35 29.20 4.11
N LEU A 319 27.22 28.86 3.50
CA LEU A 319 26.97 29.06 2.04
C LEU A 319 26.86 30.56 1.72
N VAL A 320 26.13 31.34 2.55
CA VAL A 320 25.97 32.79 2.39
C VAL A 320 27.32 33.52 2.48
N ARG A 321 28.12 33.21 3.50
CA ARG A 321 29.47 33.84 3.68
C ARG A 321 30.38 33.61 2.48
N ARG A 322 30.16 32.59 1.69
CA ARG A 322 30.97 32.26 0.51
C ARG A 322 30.33 32.70 -0.80
N GLY A 323 29.13 33.29 -0.78
CA GLY A 323 28.39 33.69 -1.96
C GLY A 323 27.97 32.52 -2.85
N TRP A 324 27.79 31.30 -2.29
CA TRP A 324 27.51 30.09 -3.03
C TRP A 324 26.02 29.71 -3.04
N VAL A 325 25.18 30.56 -2.50
CA VAL A 325 23.74 30.30 -2.40
C VAL A 325 23.10 30.19 -3.77
N SER A 326 22.35 29.13 -3.98
CA SER A 326 21.52 28.89 -5.17
C SER A 326 20.03 28.94 -4.83
N GLY A 327 19.15 28.99 -5.85
CA GLY A 327 17.70 28.87 -5.61
C GLY A 327 17.31 27.58 -4.89
N ALA A 328 17.99 26.48 -5.22
CA ALA A 328 17.78 25.20 -4.51
C ALA A 328 18.15 25.28 -3.01
N ASP A 329 19.21 26.00 -2.65
CA ASP A 329 19.58 26.18 -1.26
C ASP A 329 18.56 27.04 -0.51
N LYS A 330 17.95 28.05 -1.16
CA LYS A 330 16.82 28.83 -0.62
C LYS A 330 15.61 27.93 -0.36
N ALA A 331 15.29 27.04 -1.31
CA ALA A 331 14.21 26.06 -1.14
C ALA A 331 14.46 25.15 0.05
N MET A 332 15.71 24.68 0.25
CA MET A 332 16.04 23.83 1.41
C MET A 332 15.92 24.59 2.73
N MET A 333 16.26 25.87 2.77
CA MET A 333 16.09 26.66 3.99
C MET A 333 14.60 26.85 4.35
N LEU A 334 13.73 27.06 3.36
CA LEU A 334 12.28 27.05 3.56
C LEU A 334 11.79 25.67 4.02
N GLN A 335 12.32 24.60 3.43
CA GLN A 335 11.97 23.22 3.78
C GLN A 335 12.28 22.88 5.25
N ALA A 336 13.39 23.38 5.81
CA ALA A 336 13.78 23.16 7.20
C ALA A 336 12.68 23.60 8.20
N HIS A 337 11.97 24.67 7.90
CA HIS A 337 10.86 25.16 8.71
C HIS A 337 9.52 24.56 8.29
N ALA A 338 9.35 24.24 7.00
CA ALA A 338 8.12 23.68 6.46
C ALA A 338 7.82 22.27 6.99
N VAL A 339 8.86 21.46 7.22
CA VAL A 339 8.70 20.11 7.81
C VAL A 339 8.07 20.17 9.19
N ASN A 340 8.40 21.17 9.97
CA ASN A 340 7.85 21.41 11.31
C ASN A 340 6.51 22.17 11.29
N GLY A 341 6.00 22.53 10.13
CA GLY A 341 4.78 23.34 10.00
C GLY A 341 4.92 24.76 10.55
N ASN A 342 6.15 25.28 10.65
CA ASN A 342 6.41 26.63 11.14
C ASN A 342 6.15 27.68 10.04
N THR A 343 4.88 28.00 9.82
CA THR A 343 4.41 28.88 8.74
C THR A 343 4.91 30.32 8.93
N SER A 344 5.06 30.80 10.17
CA SER A 344 5.55 32.16 10.45
C SER A 344 6.98 32.37 9.97
N GLU A 345 7.88 31.42 10.22
CA GLU A 345 9.25 31.51 9.74
C GLU A 345 9.36 31.30 8.23
N VAL A 346 8.55 30.42 7.65
CA VAL A 346 8.47 30.24 6.20
C VAL A 346 8.08 31.56 5.53
N MET A 347 7.06 32.29 6.05
CA MET A 347 6.66 33.60 5.55
C MET A 347 7.77 34.64 5.69
N ARG A 348 8.43 34.72 6.85
CA ARG A 348 9.53 35.64 7.10
C ARG A 348 10.67 35.43 6.09
N LEU A 349 11.08 34.18 5.88
CA LEU A 349 12.13 33.81 4.92
C LEU A 349 11.71 34.06 3.48
N TRP A 350 10.42 33.79 3.15
CA TRP A 350 9.88 34.08 1.84
C TRP A 350 9.97 35.58 1.50
N ASP A 351 9.56 36.44 2.42
CA ASP A 351 9.65 37.89 2.26
C ASP A 351 11.10 38.35 2.10
N GLN A 352 12.01 37.81 2.90
CA GLN A 352 13.43 38.09 2.80
C GLN A 352 14.04 37.67 1.46
N PHE A 353 13.65 36.49 0.94
CA PHE A 353 14.28 35.93 -0.27
C PHE A 353 13.69 36.50 -1.57
N PHE A 354 12.41 36.87 -1.59
CA PHE A 354 11.70 37.16 -2.82
C PHE A 354 11.05 38.54 -2.84
N ARG A 355 10.47 39.05 -1.74
CA ARG A 355 9.77 40.36 -1.73
C ARG A 355 10.70 41.52 -1.42
N LEU A 356 11.66 41.34 -0.53
CA LEU A 356 12.60 42.40 -0.11
C LEU A 356 13.88 42.46 -0.95
N SER A 357 14.14 41.49 -1.79
CA SER A 357 15.35 41.40 -2.62
C SER A 357 15.22 42.27 -3.87
N ARG A 358 16.33 42.87 -4.32
CA ARG A 358 16.38 43.74 -5.50
C ARG A 358 15.99 42.94 -6.77
N PRO A 359 15.14 43.53 -7.68
CA PRO A 359 14.62 42.80 -8.84
C PRO A 359 15.65 42.49 -9.95
N SER A 360 16.91 42.90 -9.79
CA SER A 360 17.95 42.73 -10.83
C SER A 360 18.62 41.33 -10.86
N ASP A 361 18.42 40.49 -9.84
CA ASP A 361 19.02 39.17 -9.77
C ASP A 361 18.10 38.10 -10.37
N LYS A 362 18.52 37.51 -11.51
CA LYS A 362 17.81 36.39 -12.17
C LYS A 362 17.55 35.17 -11.25
N HIS A 363 18.20 35.09 -10.09
CA HIS A 363 18.03 34.03 -9.11
C HIS A 363 17.03 34.34 -7.99
N ASN A 364 16.34 35.48 -8.05
CA ASN A 364 15.40 35.91 -7.02
C ASN A 364 13.93 35.70 -7.38
N THR A 365 13.62 35.08 -8.53
CA THR A 365 12.26 34.70 -8.86
C THR A 365 11.89 33.38 -8.19
N PRO A 366 10.76 33.31 -7.45
CA PRO A 366 10.30 32.05 -6.87
C PRO A 366 9.95 31.07 -7.99
N THR A 367 10.31 29.83 -7.81
CA THR A 367 9.99 28.74 -8.74
C THR A 367 8.86 27.89 -8.17
N ILE A 368 8.29 27.01 -8.97
CA ILE A 368 7.28 26.02 -8.53
C ILE A 368 7.69 25.31 -7.24
N VAL A 369 8.97 24.95 -7.09
CA VAL A 369 9.47 24.26 -5.88
C VAL A 369 9.31 25.10 -4.62
N HIS A 370 9.55 26.42 -4.69
CA HIS A 370 9.41 27.29 -3.53
C HIS A 370 7.94 27.40 -3.10
N TYR A 371 7.00 27.58 -4.07
CA TYR A 371 5.57 27.58 -3.79
C TYR A 371 5.10 26.24 -3.21
N THR A 372 5.59 25.14 -3.77
CA THR A 372 5.28 23.78 -3.26
C THR A 372 5.68 23.61 -1.79
N ILE A 373 6.84 24.14 -1.39
CA ILE A 373 7.31 24.09 0.00
C ILE A 373 6.43 24.96 0.90
N ALA A 374 6.00 26.14 0.43
CA ALA A 374 5.09 26.99 1.17
C ALA A 374 3.73 26.26 1.39
N VAL A 375 3.14 25.74 0.31
CA VAL A 375 1.91 24.91 0.39
C VAL A 375 2.10 23.74 1.36
N TYR A 376 3.25 23.06 1.31
CA TYR A 376 3.57 21.94 2.20
C TYR A 376 3.64 22.37 3.66
N ALA A 377 4.20 23.54 3.99
CA ALA A 377 4.25 24.05 5.35
C ALA A 377 2.84 24.23 5.94
N TYR A 378 1.94 24.88 5.20
CA TYR A 378 0.56 25.06 5.60
C TYR A 378 -0.23 23.76 5.65
N ALA A 379 0.06 22.85 4.72
CA ALA A 379 -0.49 21.51 4.73
C ALA A 379 -0.07 20.70 5.99
N GLN A 380 1.15 20.88 6.48
CA GLN A 380 1.63 20.22 7.70
C GLN A 380 0.99 20.77 8.97
N CYS A 381 0.85 22.09 9.11
CA CYS A 381 0.19 22.65 10.29
C CYS A 381 -1.34 22.52 10.24
N GLY A 382 -1.92 22.26 9.06
CA GLY A 382 -3.36 22.06 8.90
C GLY A 382 -4.18 23.29 8.63
N ASP A 383 -3.53 24.36 8.33
CA ASP A 383 -4.16 25.58 7.89
C ASP A 383 -4.50 25.47 6.39
N PHE A 384 -5.73 25.04 6.11
CA PHE A 384 -6.22 24.87 4.74
C PHE A 384 -6.52 26.19 4.05
N ASP A 385 -6.89 27.23 4.82
CA ASP A 385 -7.16 28.54 4.26
C ASP A 385 -5.86 29.19 3.79
N GLY A 386 -4.81 29.13 4.61
CA GLY A 386 -3.48 29.52 4.22
C GLY A 386 -2.91 28.73 3.04
N MET A 387 -3.17 27.42 3.00
CA MET A 387 -2.77 26.58 1.87
C MET A 387 -3.46 27.02 0.56
N ASN A 388 -4.77 27.29 0.60
CA ASN A 388 -5.53 27.77 -0.56
C ASN A 388 -5.03 29.13 -1.03
N ALA A 389 -4.74 30.06 -0.09
CA ALA A 389 -4.19 31.37 -0.41
C ALA A 389 -2.84 31.24 -1.16
N TRP A 390 -1.99 30.29 -0.78
CA TRP A 390 -0.74 30.02 -1.50
C TRP A 390 -0.95 29.43 -2.89
N LEU A 391 -1.94 28.57 -3.07
CA LEU A 391 -2.31 28.04 -4.40
C LEU A 391 -2.85 29.16 -5.30
N GLU A 392 -3.62 30.11 -4.76
CA GLU A 392 -4.07 31.29 -5.47
C GLU A 392 -2.92 32.22 -5.81
N GLU A 393 -1.99 32.50 -4.89
CA GLU A 393 -0.78 33.31 -5.16
C GLU A 393 0.09 32.68 -6.23
N MET A 394 0.24 31.34 -6.22
CA MET A 394 0.95 30.59 -7.26
C MET A 394 0.28 30.76 -8.62
N SER A 395 -1.04 30.70 -8.69
CA SER A 395 -1.81 30.88 -9.91
C SER A 395 -1.71 32.33 -10.43
N THR A 396 -1.79 33.33 -9.55
CA THR A 396 -1.63 34.76 -9.90
C THR A 396 -0.22 35.09 -10.40
N ALA A 397 0.79 34.40 -9.91
CA ALA A 397 2.16 34.46 -10.39
C ALA A 397 2.36 33.79 -11.78
N GLY A 398 1.30 33.23 -12.37
CA GLY A 398 1.34 32.51 -13.65
C GLY A 398 2.02 31.15 -13.59
N ILE A 399 2.20 30.59 -12.40
CA ILE A 399 2.80 29.26 -12.21
C ILE A 399 1.65 28.27 -12.01
N VAL A 400 1.48 27.34 -12.95
CA VAL A 400 0.45 26.31 -12.86
C VAL A 400 0.90 25.24 -11.86
N PRO A 401 0.08 24.87 -10.87
CA PRO A 401 0.36 23.73 -9.99
C PRO A 401 0.60 22.46 -10.80
N ASP A 402 1.65 21.73 -10.48
CA ASP A 402 1.94 20.43 -11.10
C ASP A 402 1.33 19.27 -10.32
N GLU A 403 1.47 18.08 -10.83
CA GLU A 403 1.03 16.85 -10.17
C GLU A 403 1.58 16.72 -8.73
N TYR A 404 2.82 17.18 -8.52
CA TYR A 404 3.48 17.04 -7.23
C TYR A 404 2.81 17.91 -6.15
N VAL A 405 2.40 19.14 -6.51
CA VAL A 405 1.64 20.04 -5.63
C VAL A 405 0.32 19.39 -5.23
N TYR A 406 -0.46 18.90 -6.21
CA TYR A 406 -1.72 18.21 -5.93
C TYR A 406 -1.51 16.97 -5.05
N THR A 407 -0.44 16.21 -5.29
CA THR A 407 -0.11 15.03 -4.47
C THR A 407 0.18 15.39 -3.01
N ILE A 408 0.86 16.51 -2.74
CA ILE A 408 1.09 17.03 -1.39
C ILE A 408 -0.24 17.38 -0.71
N VAL A 409 -1.11 18.09 -1.43
CA VAL A 409 -2.44 18.46 -0.91
C VAL A 409 -3.27 17.22 -0.59
N ILE A 410 -3.33 16.25 -1.50
CA ILE A 410 -3.99 14.95 -1.31
C ILE A 410 -3.40 14.21 -0.09
N LYS A 411 -2.07 14.15 0.02
CA LYS A 411 -1.38 13.51 1.15
C LYS A 411 -1.72 14.20 2.49
N SER A 412 -1.85 15.52 2.49
CA SER A 412 -2.23 16.29 3.68
C SER A 412 -3.65 15.97 4.14
N PHE A 413 -4.63 15.97 3.22
CA PHE A 413 -6.00 15.58 3.53
C PHE A 413 -6.10 14.11 3.93
N ALA A 414 -5.35 13.23 3.26
CA ALA A 414 -5.32 11.81 3.58
C ALA A 414 -4.77 11.54 5.00
N LYS A 415 -3.71 12.23 5.41
CA LYS A 415 -3.17 12.14 6.78
C LYS A 415 -4.20 12.47 7.85
N ARG A 416 -5.17 13.33 7.55
CA ARG A 416 -6.26 13.73 8.45
C ARG A 416 -7.55 12.94 8.25
N GLY A 417 -7.51 11.93 7.39
CA GLY A 417 -8.67 11.08 7.13
C GLY A 417 -9.81 11.76 6.36
N ARG A 418 -9.59 12.92 5.71
CA ARG A 418 -10.63 13.66 4.98
C ARG A 418 -10.78 13.13 3.56
N VAL A 419 -11.60 12.10 3.39
CA VAL A 419 -11.83 11.46 2.09
C VAL A 419 -12.51 12.40 1.09
N ASP A 420 -13.49 13.20 1.56
CA ASP A 420 -14.24 14.14 0.72
C ASP A 420 -13.31 15.18 0.08
N SER A 421 -12.38 15.71 0.87
CA SER A 421 -11.39 16.65 0.39
C SER A 421 -10.41 16.01 -0.60
N VAL A 422 -9.99 14.76 -0.36
CA VAL A 422 -9.13 14.01 -1.30
C VAL A 422 -9.84 13.80 -2.65
N ALA A 423 -11.11 13.40 -2.62
CA ALA A 423 -11.92 13.22 -3.83
C ALA A 423 -12.09 14.55 -4.60
N THR A 424 -12.39 15.65 -3.89
CA THR A 424 -12.53 16.98 -4.48
C THR A 424 -11.24 17.40 -5.18
N VAL A 425 -10.09 17.25 -4.54
CA VAL A 425 -8.78 17.63 -5.10
C VAL A 425 -8.42 16.76 -6.31
N LEU A 426 -8.70 15.45 -6.30
CA LEU A 426 -8.52 14.60 -7.48
C LEU A 426 -9.36 15.07 -8.67
N ASN A 427 -10.61 15.48 -8.43
CA ASN A 427 -11.48 16.01 -9.47
C ASN A 427 -10.99 17.37 -9.97
N GLN A 428 -10.50 18.25 -9.08
CA GLN A 428 -9.90 19.53 -9.46
C GLN A 428 -8.65 19.34 -10.31
N MET A 429 -7.80 18.37 -9.98
CA MET A 429 -6.60 18.02 -10.74
C MET A 429 -6.97 17.64 -12.19
N ARG A 430 -8.01 16.82 -12.36
CA ARG A 430 -8.54 16.45 -13.68
C ARG A 430 -9.13 17.66 -14.43
N ALA A 431 -9.90 18.50 -13.74
CA ALA A 431 -10.49 19.70 -14.32
C ALA A 431 -9.42 20.69 -14.79
N ALA A 432 -8.25 20.72 -14.13
CA ALA A 432 -7.08 21.48 -14.54
C ALA A 432 -6.32 20.85 -15.74
N GLY A 433 -6.78 19.72 -16.28
CA GLY A 433 -6.15 19.02 -17.40
C GLY A 433 -4.91 18.19 -17.00
N ILE A 434 -4.65 18.03 -15.71
CA ILE A 434 -3.53 17.23 -15.20
C ILE A 434 -4.06 15.85 -14.88
N GLN A 435 -3.58 14.85 -15.63
CA GLN A 435 -3.96 13.46 -15.40
C GLN A 435 -3.28 12.94 -14.11
N PRO A 436 -4.06 12.44 -13.13
CA PRO A 436 -3.47 11.83 -11.94
C PRO A 436 -2.63 10.61 -12.34
N THR A 437 -1.45 10.50 -11.77
CA THR A 437 -0.60 9.30 -11.93
C THR A 437 -0.91 8.24 -10.88
N VAL A 438 -0.08 7.21 -10.79
CA VAL A 438 -0.22 6.14 -9.78
C VAL A 438 -0.21 6.66 -8.34
N LYS A 439 0.61 7.68 -8.01
CA LYS A 439 0.82 8.15 -6.62
C LYS A 439 -0.42 8.74 -5.96
N PRO A 440 -1.16 9.71 -6.55
CA PRO A 440 -2.43 10.19 -6.01
C PRO A 440 -3.44 9.09 -5.73
N TYR A 441 -3.58 8.12 -6.65
CA TYR A 441 -4.48 6.99 -6.48
C TYR A 441 -4.03 6.07 -5.33
N THR A 442 -2.74 5.77 -5.25
CA THR A 442 -2.18 4.95 -4.15
C THR A 442 -2.48 5.58 -2.78
N ILE A 443 -2.31 6.90 -2.65
CA ILE A 443 -2.62 7.63 -1.40
C ILE A 443 -4.12 7.54 -1.07
N ALA A 444 -4.99 7.71 -2.06
CA ALA A 444 -6.43 7.62 -1.86
C ALA A 444 -6.88 6.19 -1.50
N ILE A 445 -6.32 5.16 -2.16
CA ILE A 445 -6.56 3.75 -1.81
C ILE A 445 -6.05 3.45 -0.39
N ALA A 446 -4.87 3.93 -0.02
CA ALA A 446 -4.33 3.76 1.33
C ALA A 446 -5.21 4.45 2.40
N LEU A 447 -5.80 5.59 2.09
CA LEU A 447 -6.76 6.26 2.96
C LEU A 447 -8.05 5.43 3.14
N LEU A 448 -8.57 4.85 2.06
CA LEU A 448 -9.73 3.95 2.12
C LEU A 448 -9.40 2.67 2.91
N ALA A 449 -8.16 2.17 2.81
CA ALA A 449 -7.66 1.08 3.63
C ALA A 449 -7.71 1.42 5.13
N GLN A 450 -7.24 2.61 5.52
CA GLN A 450 -7.32 3.07 6.92
C GLN A 450 -8.77 3.19 7.42
N ARG A 451 -9.72 3.44 6.52
CA ARG A 451 -11.15 3.48 6.83
C ARG A 451 -11.84 2.13 6.75
N ARG A 452 -11.11 1.06 6.45
CA ARG A 452 -11.64 -0.30 6.27
C ARG A 452 -12.74 -0.38 5.21
N ASP A 453 -12.59 0.40 4.14
CA ASP A 453 -13.49 0.40 2.97
C ASP A 453 -12.81 -0.30 1.78
N PRO A 454 -12.87 -1.64 1.68
CA PRO A 454 -12.25 -2.38 0.60
C PRO A 454 -13.00 -2.21 -0.73
N VAL A 455 -14.33 -2.02 -0.68
CA VAL A 455 -15.15 -1.83 -1.89
C VAL A 455 -14.78 -0.52 -2.56
N GLY A 456 -14.66 0.57 -1.79
CA GLY A 456 -14.20 1.84 -2.31
C GLY A 456 -12.80 1.81 -2.86
N ALA A 457 -11.92 1.05 -2.22
CA ALA A 457 -10.56 0.86 -2.69
C ALA A 457 -10.52 0.09 -4.04
N GLU A 458 -11.33 -0.98 -4.20
CA GLU A 458 -11.47 -1.70 -5.46
C GLU A 458 -12.05 -0.84 -6.59
N GLU A 459 -13.10 -0.07 -6.32
CA GLU A 459 -13.69 0.83 -7.32
C GLU A 459 -12.70 1.89 -7.80
N LEU A 460 -11.97 2.50 -6.85
CA LEU A 460 -10.96 3.48 -7.19
C LEU A 460 -9.80 2.87 -7.99
N TYR A 461 -9.41 1.63 -7.65
CA TYR A 461 -8.43 0.86 -8.39
C TYR A 461 -8.90 0.55 -9.82
N LYS A 462 -10.13 0.04 -9.98
CA LYS A 462 -10.75 -0.21 -11.30
C LYS A 462 -10.84 1.06 -12.13
N HIS A 463 -11.18 2.18 -11.50
CA HIS A 463 -11.23 3.47 -12.17
C HIS A 463 -9.85 3.92 -12.66
N ALA A 464 -8.79 3.78 -11.86
CA ALA A 464 -7.44 4.09 -12.28
C ALA A 464 -7.00 3.26 -13.50
N ILE A 465 -7.33 1.96 -13.53
CA ILE A 465 -7.06 1.09 -14.69
C ILE A 465 -7.84 1.54 -15.92
N SER A 466 -9.11 1.93 -15.77
CA SER A 466 -9.94 2.42 -16.87
C SER A 466 -9.40 3.73 -17.50
N GLU A 467 -8.68 4.53 -16.72
CA GLU A 467 -7.95 5.71 -17.20
C GLU A 467 -6.58 5.37 -17.84
N GLY A 468 -6.23 4.10 -17.95
CA GLY A 468 -4.99 3.64 -18.57
C GLY A 468 -3.77 3.68 -17.66
N ILE A 469 -3.95 3.81 -16.34
CA ILE A 469 -2.86 3.80 -15.38
C ILE A 469 -2.41 2.36 -15.17
N ILE A 470 -1.12 2.12 -15.35
CA ILE A 470 -0.50 0.82 -15.03
C ILE A 470 -0.22 0.80 -13.53
N PRO A 471 -0.89 -0.09 -12.76
CA PRO A 471 -0.71 -0.15 -11.31
C PRO A 471 0.72 -0.58 -10.96
N ASP A 472 1.32 0.10 -10.02
CA ASP A 472 2.59 -0.29 -9.43
C ASP A 472 2.39 -1.23 -8.22
N ARG A 473 3.49 -1.77 -7.70
CA ARG A 473 3.48 -2.64 -6.52
C ARG A 473 2.84 -1.97 -5.30
N HIS A 474 3.06 -0.67 -5.11
CA HIS A 474 2.54 0.05 -3.94
C HIS A 474 1.02 0.21 -4.00
N MET A 475 0.48 0.45 -5.19
CA MET A 475 -0.95 0.57 -5.39
C MET A 475 -1.67 -0.76 -5.10
N ILE A 476 -1.12 -1.87 -5.61
CA ILE A 476 -1.68 -3.22 -5.38
C ILE A 476 -1.52 -3.62 -3.90
N THR A 477 -0.37 -3.33 -3.28
CA THR A 477 -0.17 -3.60 -1.85
C THR A 477 -1.12 -2.79 -0.98
N SER A 478 -1.40 -1.52 -1.35
CA SER A 478 -2.39 -0.69 -0.66
C SER A 478 -3.80 -1.26 -0.79
N LEU A 479 -4.16 -1.80 -1.96
CA LEU A 479 -5.43 -2.50 -2.17
C LEU A 479 -5.51 -3.78 -1.33
N MET A 480 -4.47 -4.62 -1.33
CA MET A 480 -4.40 -5.79 -0.44
C MET A 480 -4.57 -5.39 1.03
N ASN A 481 -3.89 -4.32 1.47
CA ASN A 481 -3.99 -3.84 2.83
C ASN A 481 -5.41 -3.34 3.16
N ALA A 482 -6.15 -2.78 2.20
CA ALA A 482 -7.56 -2.41 2.40
C ALA A 482 -8.43 -3.63 2.74
N HIS A 483 -8.21 -4.74 2.05
CA HIS A 483 -8.89 -6.00 2.36
C HIS A 483 -8.43 -6.59 3.70
N VAL A 484 -7.14 -6.51 4.03
CA VAL A 484 -6.60 -6.98 5.32
C VAL A 484 -7.21 -6.19 6.49
N GLU A 485 -7.24 -4.86 6.40
CA GLU A 485 -7.81 -4.00 7.45
C GLU A 485 -9.32 -4.21 7.64
N ALA A 486 -10.03 -4.53 6.56
CA ALA A 486 -11.47 -4.84 6.59
C ALA A 486 -11.78 -6.31 6.94
N ALA A 487 -10.76 -7.12 7.22
CA ALA A 487 -10.88 -8.57 7.42
C ALA A 487 -11.56 -9.31 6.23
N SER A 488 -11.43 -8.76 5.04
CA SER A 488 -11.95 -9.36 3.80
C SER A 488 -10.92 -10.32 3.19
N TRP A 489 -10.79 -11.51 3.77
CA TRP A 489 -9.73 -12.46 3.41
C TRP A 489 -9.83 -12.96 1.98
N GLN A 490 -11.03 -13.08 1.44
CA GLN A 490 -11.24 -13.43 0.02
C GLN A 490 -10.66 -12.36 -0.92
N GLY A 491 -10.82 -11.08 -0.57
CA GLY A 491 -10.20 -9.98 -1.31
C GLY A 491 -8.67 -10.04 -1.28
N VAL A 492 -8.09 -10.38 -0.12
CA VAL A 492 -6.62 -10.57 0.00
C VAL A 492 -6.13 -11.67 -0.92
N ILE A 493 -6.84 -12.82 -0.95
CA ILE A 493 -6.49 -13.96 -1.78
C ILE A 493 -6.60 -13.59 -3.26
N ARG A 494 -7.70 -12.98 -3.70
CA ARG A 494 -7.87 -12.52 -5.09
C ARG A 494 -6.77 -11.57 -5.53
N ALA A 495 -6.42 -10.60 -4.69
CA ALA A 495 -5.35 -9.65 -4.99
C ALA A 495 -3.98 -10.32 -5.06
N PHE A 496 -3.70 -11.29 -4.20
CA PHE A 496 -2.47 -12.07 -4.24
C PHE A 496 -2.38 -12.99 -5.48
N ASP A 497 -3.47 -13.68 -5.81
CA ASP A 497 -3.56 -14.53 -7.00
C ASP A 497 -3.41 -13.71 -8.29
N TYR A 498 -3.96 -12.49 -8.32
CA TYR A 498 -3.74 -11.56 -9.42
C TYR A 498 -2.26 -11.20 -9.57
N LEU A 499 -1.53 -10.93 -8.49
CA LEU A 499 -0.09 -10.67 -8.52
C LEU A 499 0.72 -11.88 -9.00
N LYS A 500 0.30 -13.09 -8.63
CA LYS A 500 0.95 -14.34 -9.06
C LYS A 500 0.63 -14.68 -10.53
N SER A 501 -0.47 -14.16 -11.08
CA SER A 501 -0.92 -14.46 -12.44
C SER A 501 0.02 -13.89 -13.51
N SER A 502 -0.06 -14.49 -14.72
CA SER A 502 0.74 -14.06 -15.86
C SER A 502 0.46 -12.61 -16.32
N SER A 503 -0.70 -12.06 -15.99
CA SER A 503 -1.09 -10.70 -16.34
C SER A 503 -0.30 -9.63 -15.60
N ALA A 504 0.20 -9.94 -14.40
CA ALA A 504 0.97 -9.02 -13.56
C ALA A 504 2.49 -9.25 -13.60
N ARG A 505 3.03 -9.82 -14.68
CA ARG A 505 4.47 -10.15 -14.81
C ARG A 505 5.43 -8.97 -14.62
N HIS A 506 4.93 -7.74 -14.79
CA HIS A 506 5.70 -6.52 -14.57
C HIS A 506 5.83 -6.16 -13.08
N VAL A 507 5.02 -6.77 -12.20
CA VAL A 507 5.06 -6.53 -10.75
C VAL A 507 5.69 -7.74 -10.07
N ARG A 508 6.93 -7.60 -9.61
CA ARG A 508 7.60 -8.65 -8.81
C ARG A 508 7.03 -8.69 -7.40
N LEU A 509 6.91 -9.89 -6.84
CA LEU A 509 6.59 -10.06 -5.42
C LEU A 509 7.71 -9.43 -4.59
N SER A 510 7.39 -8.34 -3.92
CA SER A 510 8.30 -7.58 -3.09
C SER A 510 8.07 -7.87 -1.61
N ILE A 511 8.97 -7.40 -0.75
CA ILE A 511 8.85 -7.57 0.69
C ILE A 511 7.54 -6.98 1.23
N GLU A 512 7.03 -5.90 0.66
CA GLU A 512 5.79 -5.27 1.08
C GLU A 512 4.57 -6.17 0.85
N VAL A 513 4.54 -6.91 -0.27
CA VAL A 513 3.47 -7.88 -0.56
C VAL A 513 3.50 -9.03 0.45
N TYR A 514 4.71 -9.56 0.72
CA TYR A 514 4.88 -10.61 1.73
C TYR A 514 4.50 -10.12 3.13
N ASN A 515 4.89 -8.91 3.50
CA ASN A 515 4.52 -8.32 4.78
C ASN A 515 3.00 -8.14 4.92
N THR A 516 2.32 -7.72 3.85
CA THR A 516 0.85 -7.60 3.85
C THR A 516 0.19 -8.97 4.01
N LEU A 517 0.74 -10.00 3.37
CA LEU A 517 0.27 -11.37 3.52
C LEU A 517 0.52 -11.90 4.95
N LEU A 518 1.75 -11.72 5.49
CA LEU A 518 2.07 -12.07 6.89
C LEU A 518 1.13 -11.39 7.87
N LYS A 519 0.87 -10.09 7.67
CA LYS A 519 -0.09 -9.33 8.48
C LYS A 519 -1.48 -9.96 8.45
N ALA A 520 -1.95 -10.40 7.27
CA ALA A 520 -3.22 -11.10 7.16
C ALA A 520 -3.24 -12.38 8.02
N TYR A 521 -2.17 -13.18 8.00
CA TYR A 521 -2.06 -14.40 8.82
C TYR A 521 -2.05 -14.11 10.30
N VAL A 522 -1.31 -13.09 10.72
CA VAL A 522 -1.25 -12.66 12.13
C VAL A 522 -2.65 -12.22 12.60
N LEU A 523 -3.32 -11.37 11.81
CA LEU A 523 -4.65 -10.85 12.18
C LEU A 523 -5.74 -11.91 12.19
N ILE A 524 -5.62 -12.96 11.38
CA ILE A 524 -6.56 -14.09 11.39
C ILE A 524 -6.35 -15.03 12.58
N GLY A 525 -5.25 -14.83 13.33
CA GLY A 525 -4.88 -15.69 14.45
C GLY A 525 -4.31 -17.04 14.01
N ALA A 526 -3.55 -17.07 12.92
CA ALA A 526 -2.88 -18.28 12.47
C ALA A 526 -1.83 -18.74 13.51
N PRO A 527 -1.63 -20.05 13.70
CA PRO A 527 -0.60 -20.58 14.60
C PRO A 527 0.79 -20.04 14.24
N PHE A 528 1.62 -19.76 15.26
CA PHE A 528 2.97 -19.23 15.06
C PHE A 528 3.82 -20.07 14.10
N GLU A 529 3.68 -21.40 14.14
CA GLU A 529 4.39 -22.32 13.26
C GLU A 529 4.10 -22.09 11.76
N VAL A 530 2.87 -21.65 11.43
CA VAL A 530 2.47 -21.33 10.05
C VAL A 530 3.13 -20.03 9.61
N VAL A 531 3.10 -19.01 10.47
CA VAL A 531 3.71 -17.70 10.21
C VAL A 531 5.23 -17.86 10.08
N SER A 532 5.86 -18.63 10.96
CA SER A 532 7.29 -18.92 10.92
C SER A 532 7.70 -19.68 9.65
N ARG A 533 6.90 -20.66 9.19
CA ARG A 533 7.15 -21.33 7.91
C ARG A 533 7.04 -20.39 6.72
N LEU A 534 6.08 -19.48 6.74
CA LEU A 534 5.95 -18.47 5.69
C LEU A 534 7.15 -17.53 5.66
N PHE A 535 7.67 -17.16 6.83
CA PHE A 535 8.91 -16.39 6.96
C PHE A 535 10.13 -17.15 6.38
N GLY A 536 10.29 -18.45 6.70
CA GLY A 536 11.35 -19.28 6.12
C GLY A 536 11.29 -19.40 4.60
N LYS A 537 10.07 -19.38 4.02
CA LYS A 537 9.89 -19.35 2.57
C LYS A 537 10.31 -18.03 1.95
N LEU A 538 10.07 -16.91 2.63
CA LEU A 538 10.52 -15.60 2.22
C LEU A 538 12.06 -15.55 2.13
N GLU A 539 12.75 -16.14 3.12
CA GLU A 539 14.21 -16.27 3.10
C GLU A 539 14.69 -17.16 1.93
N SER A 540 14.01 -18.28 1.71
CA SER A 540 14.35 -19.20 0.59
C SER A 540 14.11 -18.55 -0.78
N ALA A 541 13.16 -17.64 -0.90
CA ALA A 541 12.92 -16.83 -2.09
C ALA A 541 13.95 -15.71 -2.28
N ARG A 542 14.96 -15.61 -1.41
CA ARG A 542 16.01 -14.56 -1.39
C ARG A 542 15.43 -13.13 -1.28
N VAL A 543 14.25 -12.99 -0.72
CA VAL A 543 13.70 -11.69 -0.36
C VAL A 543 14.19 -11.38 1.06
N ARG A 544 14.93 -10.28 1.23
CA ARG A 544 15.48 -9.92 2.54
C ARG A 544 14.37 -9.41 3.45
N PRO A 545 14.15 -10.02 4.64
CA PRO A 545 13.21 -9.51 5.62
C PRO A 545 13.60 -8.11 6.08
N ASP A 546 12.60 -7.28 6.39
CA ASP A 546 12.77 -5.96 6.96
C ASP A 546 12.33 -5.90 8.44
N ALA A 547 12.49 -4.77 9.09
CA ALA A 547 12.07 -4.58 10.48
C ALA A 547 10.56 -4.83 10.68
N HIS A 548 9.73 -4.58 9.66
CA HIS A 548 8.30 -4.83 9.72
C HIS A 548 7.98 -6.33 9.67
N THR A 549 8.72 -7.10 8.85
CA THR A 549 8.61 -8.56 8.79
C THR A 549 8.86 -9.19 10.16
N PHE A 550 9.97 -8.77 10.81
CA PHE A 550 10.30 -9.25 12.16
C PHE A 550 9.27 -8.81 13.19
N ALA A 551 8.76 -7.59 13.10
CA ALA A 551 7.70 -7.11 13.98
C ALA A 551 6.43 -7.98 13.90
N LEU A 552 6.04 -8.41 12.70
CA LEU A 552 4.90 -9.34 12.50
C LEU A 552 5.18 -10.72 13.09
N LEU A 553 6.41 -11.20 12.97
CA LEU A 553 6.83 -12.47 13.56
C LEU A 553 6.80 -12.42 15.10
N VAL A 554 7.33 -11.34 15.68
CA VAL A 554 7.25 -11.06 17.14
C VAL A 554 5.79 -10.97 17.58
N GLN A 555 4.93 -10.29 16.82
CA GLN A 555 3.51 -10.18 17.13
C GLN A 555 2.84 -11.55 17.14
N SER A 556 3.10 -12.39 16.12
CA SER A 556 2.56 -13.75 16.08
C SER A 556 3.00 -14.60 17.28
N ALA A 557 4.26 -14.49 17.69
CA ALA A 557 4.77 -15.18 18.87
C ALA A 557 4.12 -14.67 20.16
N CYS A 558 3.96 -13.35 20.30
CA CYS A 558 3.26 -12.73 21.43
C CYS A 558 1.78 -13.14 21.48
N ASP A 559 1.09 -13.21 20.33
CA ASP A 559 -0.31 -13.62 20.25
C ASP A 559 -0.51 -15.09 20.60
N ALA A 560 0.48 -15.94 20.29
CA ALA A 560 0.52 -17.34 20.69
C ALA A 560 0.96 -17.56 22.15
N GLY A 561 1.31 -16.51 22.89
CA GLY A 561 1.81 -16.61 24.28
C GLY A 561 3.26 -17.11 24.40
N LEU A 562 3.99 -17.21 23.28
CA LEU A 562 5.35 -17.73 23.22
C LEU A 562 6.39 -16.62 23.48
N MET A 563 6.34 -16.00 24.67
CA MET A 563 7.14 -14.82 25.00
C MET A 563 8.66 -15.07 24.98
N ASN A 564 9.11 -16.29 25.28
CA ASN A 564 10.55 -16.62 25.18
C ASN A 564 11.03 -16.57 23.72
N ILE A 565 10.19 -17.03 22.77
CA ILE A 565 10.51 -16.95 21.35
C ILE A 565 10.47 -15.49 20.89
N ALA A 566 9.45 -14.73 21.32
CA ALA A 566 9.33 -13.31 20.99
C ALA A 566 10.55 -12.51 21.46
N SER A 567 11.02 -12.75 22.69
CA SER A 567 12.22 -12.12 23.23
C SER A 567 13.48 -12.54 22.49
N GLY A 568 13.62 -13.81 22.11
CA GLY A 568 14.76 -14.27 21.32
C GLY A 568 14.83 -13.66 19.93
N ILE A 569 13.68 -13.52 19.24
CA ILE A 569 13.60 -12.81 17.94
C ILE A 569 13.98 -11.34 18.12
N PHE A 570 13.53 -10.71 19.19
CA PHE A 570 13.88 -9.31 19.49
C PHE A 570 15.37 -9.12 19.75
N GLU A 571 16.02 -9.99 20.53
CA GLU A 571 17.48 -9.98 20.73
C GLU A 571 18.25 -10.16 19.43
N GLU A 572 17.74 -10.97 18.51
CA GLU A 572 18.32 -11.12 17.18
C GLU A 572 18.18 -9.83 16.35
N MET A 573 17.01 -9.18 16.43
CA MET A 573 16.80 -7.87 15.81
C MET A 573 17.76 -6.81 16.41
N GLU A 574 18.00 -6.83 17.71
CA GLU A 574 18.94 -5.92 18.35
C GLU A 574 20.37 -6.10 17.83
N LYS A 575 20.82 -7.35 17.74
CA LYS A 575 22.14 -7.67 17.17
C LYS A 575 22.28 -7.21 15.72
N LEU A 576 21.20 -7.37 14.93
CA LEU A 576 21.17 -6.87 13.55
C LEU A 576 21.14 -5.34 13.49
N ALA A 577 20.48 -4.68 14.43
CA ALA A 577 20.38 -3.21 14.50
C ALA A 577 21.68 -2.54 15.03
N GLU A 578 22.54 -3.23 15.77
CA GLU A 578 23.84 -2.72 16.20
C GLU A 578 24.77 -2.39 15.02
N HIS A 579 24.57 -3.04 13.89
CA HIS A 579 25.30 -2.72 12.67
C HIS A 579 24.65 -1.53 11.96
N TRP A 580 25.30 -0.37 11.98
CA TRP A 580 24.81 0.85 11.32
C TRP A 580 24.52 0.67 9.81
N GLU A 581 25.09 -0.35 9.21
CA GLU A 581 24.90 -0.77 7.82
C GLU A 581 23.60 -1.58 7.61
N SER A 582 22.96 -2.01 8.70
CA SER A 582 21.80 -2.87 8.62
C SER A 582 20.53 -2.04 8.39
N ARG A 583 19.57 -2.61 7.64
CA ARG A 583 18.22 -2.07 7.46
C ARG A 583 17.37 -2.14 8.73
N PHE A 584 17.88 -2.77 9.78
CA PHE A 584 17.12 -3.07 10.97
C PHE A 584 17.17 -1.89 11.93
N GLN A 585 16.02 -1.28 12.12
CA GLN A 585 15.81 -0.26 13.15
C GLN A 585 14.77 -0.79 14.13
N ILE A 586 15.06 -0.67 15.42
CA ILE A 586 14.09 -0.97 16.46
C ILE A 586 13.09 0.17 16.48
N THR A 587 11.86 -0.15 16.08
CA THR A 587 10.79 0.82 15.97
C THR A 587 9.89 0.79 17.20
N VAL A 588 9.13 1.87 17.40
CA VAL A 588 8.09 1.94 18.43
C VAL A 588 7.10 0.76 18.34
N TYR A 589 6.86 0.26 17.13
CA TYR A 589 5.92 -0.85 16.91
C TYR A 589 6.38 -2.14 17.57
N VAL A 590 7.64 -2.52 17.40
CA VAL A 590 8.21 -3.76 17.98
C VAL A 590 8.18 -3.71 19.50
N LEU A 591 8.64 -2.60 20.10
CA LEU A 591 8.61 -2.41 21.55
C LEU A 591 7.19 -2.39 22.11
N THR A 592 6.24 -1.78 21.38
CA THR A 592 4.81 -1.80 21.78
C THR A 592 4.23 -3.22 21.71
N ILE A 593 4.58 -4.01 20.70
CA ILE A 593 4.14 -5.41 20.56
C ILE A 593 4.65 -6.26 21.72
N ILE A 594 5.94 -6.17 22.05
CA ILE A 594 6.56 -6.90 23.16
C ILE A 594 5.94 -6.49 24.49
N MET A 595 5.80 -5.20 24.72
CA MET A 595 5.13 -4.66 25.90
C MET A 595 3.69 -5.21 26.01
N SER A 596 2.94 -5.21 24.91
CA SER A 596 1.58 -5.77 24.84
C SER A 596 1.56 -7.27 25.17
N GLY A 597 2.54 -8.03 24.68
CA GLY A 597 2.71 -9.45 24.99
C GLY A 597 2.91 -9.69 26.47
N PHE A 598 3.83 -8.94 27.11
CA PHE A 598 4.06 -9.05 28.55
C PHE A 598 2.84 -8.64 29.38
N LEU A 599 2.13 -7.57 28.98
CA LEU A 599 0.90 -7.15 29.65
C LEU A 599 -0.21 -8.23 29.57
N ARG A 600 -0.33 -8.94 28.45
CA ARG A 600 -1.33 -10.03 28.30
C ARG A 600 -1.08 -11.23 29.20
N ILE A 601 0.18 -11.56 29.47
CA ILE A 601 0.52 -12.63 30.41
C ILE A 601 0.63 -12.13 31.87
N GLY A 602 0.35 -10.85 32.14
CA GLY A 602 0.37 -10.24 33.45
C GLY A 602 1.75 -9.83 33.98
N ASP A 603 2.81 -9.92 33.18
CA ASP A 603 4.16 -9.51 33.57
C ASP A 603 4.36 -7.99 33.38
N LYS A 604 3.89 -7.23 34.36
CA LYS A 604 3.99 -5.77 34.37
C LYS A 604 5.43 -5.27 34.48
N VAL A 605 6.31 -6.06 35.11
CA VAL A 605 7.71 -5.66 35.33
C VAL A 605 8.48 -5.60 34.01
N ARG A 606 8.36 -6.66 33.20
CA ARG A 606 9.00 -6.69 31.88
C ARG A 606 8.32 -5.73 30.89
N ALA A 607 7.00 -5.55 31.02
CA ALA A 607 6.28 -4.56 30.20
C ALA A 607 6.78 -3.14 30.49
N LYS A 608 7.00 -2.78 31.75
CA LYS A 608 7.58 -1.50 32.16
C LYS A 608 9.02 -1.36 31.66
N ALA A 609 9.83 -2.42 31.74
CA ALA A 609 11.19 -2.41 31.23
C ALA A 609 11.23 -2.10 29.71
N ALA A 610 10.32 -2.69 28.91
CA ALA A 610 10.20 -2.39 27.49
C ALA A 610 9.81 -0.92 27.23
N TYR A 611 8.94 -0.35 28.06
CA TYR A 611 8.56 1.05 27.97
C TYR A 611 9.69 2.00 28.36
N ASP A 612 10.45 1.67 29.43
CA ASP A 612 11.61 2.45 29.87
C ASP A 612 12.74 2.38 28.84
N GLU A 613 12.91 1.24 28.20
CA GLU A 613 13.84 1.08 27.08
C GLU A 613 13.47 1.95 25.87
N MET A 614 12.16 2.03 25.54
CA MET A 614 11.68 2.94 24.51
C MET A 614 12.09 4.39 24.80
N LYS A 615 11.97 4.84 26.06
CA LYS A 615 12.40 6.17 26.49
C LYS A 615 13.92 6.34 26.44
N ALA A 616 14.68 5.34 26.88
CA ALA A 616 16.15 5.37 26.89
C ALA A 616 16.73 5.49 25.48
N ARG A 617 16.08 4.87 24.49
CA ARG A 617 16.45 4.97 23.07
C ARG A 617 15.95 6.26 22.40
N GLY A 618 15.22 7.12 23.11
CA GLY A 618 14.63 8.35 22.55
C GLY A 618 13.47 8.09 21.58
N ILE A 619 12.92 6.86 21.55
CA ILE A 619 11.80 6.49 20.71
C ILE A 619 10.52 7.02 21.35
N GLN A 620 9.79 7.87 20.63
CA GLN A 620 8.55 8.46 21.14
C GLN A 620 7.42 7.45 21.14
N PRO A 621 6.73 7.20 22.28
CA PRO A 621 5.54 6.37 22.33
C PRO A 621 4.42 6.90 21.43
N THR A 622 3.56 6.02 20.93
CA THR A 622 2.40 6.37 20.10
C THR A 622 1.09 6.23 20.86
N SER A 623 -0.03 6.72 20.28
CA SER A 623 -1.37 6.49 20.83
C SER A 623 -1.67 5.01 21.08
N VAL A 624 -1.18 4.15 20.20
CA VAL A 624 -1.33 2.69 20.33
C VAL A 624 -0.57 2.17 21.54
N THR A 625 0.63 2.70 21.84
CA THR A 625 1.40 2.35 23.03
C THR A 625 0.62 2.71 24.30
N PHE A 626 0.08 3.92 24.37
CA PHE A 626 -0.72 4.37 25.51
C PHE A 626 -2.05 3.62 25.61
N SER A 627 -2.76 3.42 24.50
CA SER A 627 -4.00 2.62 24.45
C SER A 627 -3.78 1.19 24.96
N THR A 628 -2.63 0.59 24.65
CA THR A 628 -2.29 -0.77 25.11
C THR A 628 -2.12 -0.82 26.62
N ILE A 629 -1.44 0.17 27.21
CA ILE A 629 -1.27 0.29 28.65
C ILE A 629 -2.65 0.48 29.31
N LEU A 630 -3.43 1.43 28.82
CA LEU A 630 -4.77 1.72 29.37
C LEU A 630 -5.72 0.52 29.29
N LYS A 631 -5.69 -0.22 28.16
CA LYS A 631 -6.45 -1.48 28.02
C LYS A 631 -6.02 -2.54 29.02
N ALA A 632 -4.74 -2.72 29.25
CA ALA A 632 -4.24 -3.73 30.16
C ALA A 632 -4.68 -3.46 31.59
N TYR A 633 -4.49 -2.24 32.07
CA TYR A 633 -4.91 -1.84 33.40
C TYR A 633 -6.44 -1.81 33.54
N GLY A 634 -7.17 -1.34 32.53
CA GLY A 634 -8.63 -1.35 32.54
C GLY A 634 -9.24 -2.76 32.56
N ASN A 635 -8.64 -3.71 31.83
CA ASN A 635 -9.16 -5.09 31.78
C ASN A 635 -9.00 -5.87 33.10
N GLU A 636 -8.10 -5.46 33.99
CA GLU A 636 -7.99 -6.04 35.31
C GLU A 636 -9.21 -5.79 36.20
N ASN A 637 -9.96 -4.77 35.86
CA ASN A 637 -11.24 -4.42 36.49
C ASN A 637 -11.18 -4.23 38.04
N THR A 638 -9.97 -3.94 38.56
CA THR A 638 -9.80 -3.56 39.96
C THR A 638 -9.85 -2.05 40.09
N GLU A 639 -10.38 -1.53 41.21
CA GLU A 639 -10.44 -0.07 41.42
C GLU A 639 -9.06 0.60 41.35
N GLU A 640 -8.06 -0.06 41.95
CA GLU A 640 -6.66 0.42 41.93
C GLU A 640 -6.12 0.53 40.51
N SER A 641 -6.33 -0.50 39.68
CA SER A 641 -5.84 -0.50 38.29
C SER A 641 -6.53 0.55 37.42
N ILE A 642 -7.83 0.74 37.65
CA ILE A 642 -8.59 1.78 36.93
C ILE A 642 -8.17 3.18 37.37
N GLN A 643 -7.90 3.39 38.67
CA GLN A 643 -7.41 4.67 39.17
C GLN A 643 -6.01 4.98 38.58
N ILE A 644 -5.11 4.01 38.52
CA ILE A 644 -3.81 4.14 37.86
C ILE A 644 -3.97 4.50 36.37
N ALA A 645 -4.90 3.86 35.67
CA ALA A 645 -5.18 4.16 34.28
C ALA A 645 -5.74 5.59 34.09
N ARG A 646 -6.58 6.05 35.03
CA ARG A 646 -7.13 7.41 35.03
C ARG A 646 -6.04 8.44 35.31
N ASP A 647 -5.22 8.23 36.31
CA ASP A 647 -4.10 9.12 36.66
C ASP A 647 -3.12 9.23 35.49
N PHE A 648 -2.87 8.10 34.83
CA PHE A 648 -2.05 8.05 33.62
C PHE A 648 -2.68 8.82 32.45
N LEU A 649 -4.00 8.69 32.24
CA LEU A 649 -4.72 9.47 31.22
C LEU A 649 -4.63 10.97 31.52
N GLN A 650 -4.85 11.38 32.78
CA GLN A 650 -4.75 12.79 33.19
C GLN A 650 -3.31 13.30 33.06
N GLU A 651 -2.32 12.46 33.35
CA GLU A 651 -0.92 12.81 33.09
C GLU A 651 -0.64 13.00 31.60
N LEU A 652 -1.28 12.25 30.73
CA LEU A 652 -1.16 12.40 29.29
C LEU A 652 -1.87 13.65 28.74
N THR A 653 -3.03 14.00 29.23
CA THR A 653 -3.92 15.06 28.69
C THR A 653 -3.89 16.38 29.46
N GLY A 654 -3.27 16.44 30.63
CA GLY A 654 -3.29 17.59 31.54
C GLY A 654 -2.73 18.89 30.92
N PRO A 655 -3.24 20.08 31.37
CA PRO A 655 -3.02 21.37 30.72
C PRO A 655 -1.58 21.91 30.78
N GLU A 656 -0.77 21.47 31.76
CA GLU A 656 0.62 21.95 31.90
C GLU A 656 1.56 21.51 30.77
N LYS A 657 1.11 20.63 29.88
CA LYS A 657 1.95 19.97 28.90
C LYS A 657 1.55 20.24 27.44
N LYS A 658 0.94 21.42 27.15
CA LYS A 658 0.58 21.86 25.79
C LYS A 658 1.75 21.90 24.78
N ALA A 659 2.99 21.78 25.24
CA ALA A 659 4.21 21.77 24.43
C ALA A 659 4.86 20.38 24.35
N ARG A 660 4.10 19.28 24.33
CA ARG A 660 4.69 17.94 24.31
C ARG A 660 5.07 17.51 22.89
N PRO A 661 6.32 17.04 22.70
CA PRO A 661 6.81 16.57 21.40
C PRO A 661 5.99 15.39 20.84
N TRP A 662 5.36 14.58 21.72
CA TRP A 662 4.56 13.42 21.32
C TRP A 662 3.15 13.77 20.82
N LEU A 663 2.59 14.94 21.21
CA LEU A 663 1.38 15.52 20.62
C LEU A 663 1.65 16.08 19.22
N GLN A 664 2.88 16.49 18.96
CA GLN A 664 3.36 16.99 17.69
C GLN A 664 4.06 15.87 16.89
N GLY A 665 3.53 14.65 16.90
CA GLY A 665 4.14 13.49 16.29
C GLY A 665 4.95 13.84 15.06
N THR A 666 6.12 13.23 14.88
CA THR A 666 6.99 13.36 13.72
C THR A 666 6.15 13.14 12.45
N GLY A 667 5.59 14.23 11.89
CA GLY A 667 4.74 14.19 10.72
C GLY A 667 3.36 14.84 10.85
N GLY A 668 3.10 15.68 11.87
CA GLY A 668 1.85 16.49 11.95
C GLY A 668 0.57 15.68 12.15
N ARG A 669 0.63 14.43 12.58
CA ARG A 669 -0.52 13.68 13.05
C ARG A 669 -0.84 14.17 14.46
N MET A 670 -1.97 14.86 14.64
CA MET A 670 -2.61 14.89 15.94
C MET A 670 -2.89 13.43 16.32
N LEU A 671 -2.43 13.03 17.48
CA LEU A 671 -2.77 11.71 18.03
C LEU A 671 -4.29 11.59 18.03
N PRO A 672 -4.87 10.51 17.51
CA PRO A 672 -6.28 10.29 17.65
C PRO A 672 -6.57 10.12 19.15
N LEU A 673 -7.10 11.17 19.76
CA LEU A 673 -7.46 11.20 21.17
C LEU A 673 -8.51 10.12 21.49
N ASP A 674 -9.33 9.77 20.50
CA ASP A 674 -10.27 8.65 20.58
C ASP A 674 -9.59 7.32 20.92
N ASP A 675 -8.40 7.02 20.33
CA ASP A 675 -7.63 5.80 20.66
C ASP A 675 -7.16 5.76 22.11
N ILE A 676 -6.94 6.92 22.73
CA ILE A 676 -6.50 7.04 24.12
C ILE A 676 -7.68 6.97 25.08
N TYR A 677 -8.80 7.64 24.78
CA TYR A 677 -9.97 7.67 25.64
C TYR A 677 -10.85 6.41 25.52
N SER A 678 -11.00 5.82 24.33
CA SER A 678 -11.84 4.64 24.08
C SER A 678 -11.61 3.46 25.04
N PRO A 679 -10.36 3.09 25.42
CA PRO A 679 -10.14 1.97 26.32
C PRO A 679 -10.84 2.14 27.67
N LEU A 680 -10.70 3.29 28.30
CA LEU A 680 -11.34 3.59 29.58
C LEU A 680 -12.85 3.77 29.45
N MET A 681 -13.33 4.42 28.38
CA MET A 681 -14.75 4.51 28.09
C MET A 681 -15.38 3.11 27.99
N ASN A 682 -14.74 2.16 27.30
CA ASN A 682 -15.22 0.79 27.20
C ASN A 682 -15.23 0.04 28.55
N VAL A 683 -14.27 0.31 29.44
CA VAL A 683 -14.23 -0.28 30.79
C VAL A 683 -15.40 0.23 31.64
N TYR A 684 -15.62 1.54 31.68
CA TYR A 684 -16.75 2.12 32.41
C TYR A 684 -18.12 1.76 31.81
N ALA A 685 -18.21 1.63 30.50
CA ALA A 685 -19.39 1.14 29.81
C ALA A 685 -19.74 -0.30 30.22
N LYS A 686 -18.75 -1.18 30.40
CA LYS A 686 -18.94 -2.55 30.93
C LYS A 686 -19.29 -2.56 32.40
N LYS A 687 -18.83 -1.58 33.17
CA LYS A 687 -19.19 -1.41 34.60
C LYS A 687 -20.60 -0.83 34.81
N VAL A 688 -21.25 -0.42 33.73
CA VAL A 688 -22.57 0.22 33.75
C VAL A 688 -22.54 1.59 34.47
N GLU A 689 -21.50 2.36 34.23
CA GLU A 689 -21.30 3.72 34.76
C GLU A 689 -21.30 4.74 33.59
N PRO A 690 -22.47 5.06 33.01
CA PRO A 690 -22.55 5.94 31.85
C PRO A 690 -22.13 7.38 32.15
N GLU A 691 -22.29 7.87 33.40
CA GLU A 691 -21.86 9.20 33.81
C GLU A 691 -20.34 9.38 33.65
N GLU A 692 -19.56 8.36 33.95
CA GLU A 692 -18.11 8.37 33.77
C GLU A 692 -17.72 8.30 32.29
N VAL A 693 -18.47 7.52 31.51
CA VAL A 693 -18.25 7.44 30.04
C VAL A 693 -18.55 8.80 29.41
N GLU A 694 -19.64 9.45 29.80
CA GLU A 694 -20.02 10.77 29.33
C GLU A 694 -18.99 11.85 29.73
N ARG A 695 -18.47 11.76 30.97
CA ARG A 695 -17.42 12.66 31.44
C ARG A 695 -16.14 12.52 30.59
N LEU A 696 -15.69 11.30 30.36
CA LEU A 696 -14.52 11.04 29.52
C LEU A 696 -14.75 11.50 28.08
N PHE A 697 -15.94 11.33 27.55
CA PHE A 697 -16.31 11.78 26.23
C PHE A 697 -16.28 13.33 26.12
N LYS A 698 -16.81 14.03 27.10
CA LYS A 698 -16.76 15.50 27.18
C LYS A 698 -15.30 15.99 27.31
N GLU A 699 -14.52 15.36 28.15
CA GLU A 699 -13.09 15.67 28.34
C GLU A 699 -12.31 15.48 27.03
N MET A 700 -12.59 14.40 26.28
CA MET A 700 -12.01 14.17 24.97
C MET A 700 -12.35 15.31 23.99
N LEU A 701 -13.60 15.77 23.94
CA LEU A 701 -14.03 16.88 23.08
C LEU A 701 -13.36 18.21 23.48
N GLU A 702 -13.25 18.50 24.78
CA GLU A 702 -12.59 19.70 25.31
C GLU A 702 -11.09 19.72 24.99
N THR A 703 -10.45 18.56 24.92
CA THR A 703 -9.05 18.43 24.53
C THR A 703 -8.82 18.52 23.01
N GLY A 704 -9.90 18.65 22.21
CA GLY A 704 -9.85 18.80 20.75
C GLY A 704 -10.00 17.49 19.97
N GLY A 705 -10.50 16.43 20.60
CA GLY A 705 -10.88 15.18 19.93
C GLY A 705 -12.19 15.33 19.14
N GLU A 706 -12.32 14.54 18.07
CA GLU A 706 -13.56 14.46 17.30
C GLU A 706 -14.33 13.18 17.70
N PRO A 707 -15.69 13.21 17.72
CA PRO A 707 -16.47 12.02 17.98
C PRO A 707 -16.29 10.99 16.86
N THR A 708 -16.01 9.75 17.23
CA THR A 708 -15.89 8.63 16.29
C THR A 708 -17.01 7.62 16.52
N LEU A 709 -17.25 6.75 15.54
CA LEU A 709 -18.21 5.65 15.70
C LEU A 709 -17.85 4.75 16.89
N GLY A 710 -16.56 4.60 17.20
CA GLY A 710 -16.08 3.82 18.34
C GLY A 710 -16.48 4.44 19.68
N THR A 711 -16.21 5.73 19.87
CA THR A 711 -16.53 6.45 21.12
C THR A 711 -18.04 6.59 21.32
N LEU A 712 -18.80 6.90 20.25
CA LEU A 712 -20.27 6.96 20.32
C LEU A 712 -20.89 5.59 20.57
N SER A 713 -20.31 4.51 20.03
CA SER A 713 -20.78 3.13 20.30
C SER A 713 -20.53 2.72 21.76
N ALA A 714 -19.41 3.15 22.36
CA ALA A 714 -19.14 2.89 23.78
C ALA A 714 -20.15 3.61 24.67
N LEU A 715 -20.50 4.87 24.34
CA LEU A 715 -21.52 5.63 25.04
C LEU A 715 -22.91 5.00 24.87
N LEU A 716 -23.26 4.61 23.63
CA LEU A 716 -24.51 3.91 23.33
C LEU A 716 -24.64 2.60 24.13
N TYR A 717 -23.52 1.85 24.22
CA TYR A 717 -23.49 0.61 24.98
C TYR A 717 -23.71 0.86 26.49
N ALA A 718 -23.09 1.89 27.05
CA ALA A 718 -23.26 2.26 28.45
C ALA A 718 -24.73 2.62 28.79
N TYR A 719 -25.37 3.46 27.98
CA TYR A 719 -26.77 3.79 28.13
C TYR A 719 -27.71 2.57 27.95
N SER A 720 -27.37 1.71 26.96
CA SER A 720 -28.10 0.45 26.77
C SER A 720 -28.06 -0.47 27.98
N GLN A 721 -26.91 -0.58 28.67
CA GLN A 721 -26.76 -1.40 29.88
C GLN A 721 -27.49 -0.79 31.08
N LYS A 722 -27.57 0.51 31.20
CA LYS A 722 -28.34 1.20 32.25
C LYS A 722 -29.83 1.19 31.95
N ALA A 723 -30.26 0.74 30.77
CA ALA A 723 -31.64 0.79 30.27
C ALA A 723 -32.20 2.24 30.14
N ASP A 724 -31.32 3.19 29.91
CA ASP A 724 -31.67 4.60 29.61
C ASP A 724 -32.05 4.72 28.12
N THR A 725 -33.33 4.50 27.85
CA THR A 725 -33.88 4.50 26.49
C THR A 725 -33.97 5.88 25.88
N GLU A 726 -34.12 6.94 26.68
CA GLU A 726 -34.19 8.31 26.20
C GLU A 726 -32.83 8.74 25.63
N ALA A 727 -31.77 8.53 26.40
CA ALA A 727 -30.41 8.79 25.96
C ALA A 727 -30.00 7.96 24.71
N VAL A 728 -30.44 6.71 24.63
CA VAL A 728 -30.22 5.84 23.46
C VAL A 728 -30.89 6.41 22.22
N LEU A 729 -32.12 6.91 22.32
CA LEU A 729 -32.86 7.53 21.21
C LEU A 729 -32.23 8.86 20.77
N GLU A 730 -31.74 9.68 21.70
CA GLU A 730 -31.08 10.95 21.39
C GLU A 730 -29.72 10.79 20.73
N LEU A 731 -28.98 9.72 21.05
CA LEU A 731 -27.66 9.47 20.53
C LEU A 731 -27.68 8.87 19.12
N TRP A 732 -28.71 8.09 18.78
CA TRP A 732 -28.78 7.39 17.51
C TRP A 732 -28.69 8.27 16.27
N PRO A 733 -29.39 9.43 16.16
CA PRO A 733 -29.27 10.31 15.01
C PRO A 733 -27.85 10.79 14.72
N GLN A 734 -27.03 11.01 15.75
CA GLN A 734 -25.63 11.42 15.61
C GLN A 734 -24.79 10.27 15.00
N ILE A 735 -24.98 9.04 15.51
CA ILE A 735 -24.33 7.85 14.99
C ILE A 735 -24.72 7.61 13.54
N PHE A 736 -26.02 7.74 13.23
CA PHE A 736 -26.54 7.54 11.88
C PHE A 736 -26.01 8.56 10.88
N GLN A 737 -25.98 9.85 11.24
CA GLN A 737 -25.39 10.90 10.40
C GLN A 737 -23.91 10.68 10.15
N LEU A 738 -23.15 10.25 11.18
CA LEU A 738 -21.74 9.92 11.03
C LEU A 738 -21.56 8.72 10.10
N GLY A 739 -22.41 7.70 10.22
CA GLY A 739 -22.45 6.55 9.30
C GLY A 739 -22.76 6.96 7.87
N LEU A 740 -23.71 7.85 7.65
CA LEU A 740 -24.03 8.39 6.32
C LEU A 740 -22.84 9.12 5.70
N ARG A 741 -22.16 9.98 6.46
CA ARG A 741 -20.94 10.65 5.97
C ARG A 741 -19.88 9.63 5.55
N HIS A 742 -19.70 8.56 6.31
CA HIS A 742 -18.73 7.52 5.96
C HIS A 742 -19.17 6.68 4.75
N SER A 743 -20.46 6.41 4.56
CA SER A 743 -20.97 5.62 3.42
C SER A 743 -20.95 6.38 2.10
N GLN A 744 -21.07 7.70 2.13
CA GLN A 744 -21.08 8.55 0.93
C GLN A 744 -19.70 8.76 0.31
N THR A 745 -18.62 8.45 1.03
CA THR A 745 -17.26 8.72 0.59
C THR A 745 -16.88 8.07 -0.73
N GLY A 746 -17.48 6.96 -1.09
CA GLY A 746 -17.20 6.32 -2.36
C GLY A 746 -17.93 6.87 -3.57
N VAL A 747 -19.05 7.53 -3.36
CA VAL A 747 -19.78 8.22 -4.46
C VAL A 747 -19.00 9.44 -4.94
N LEU A 748 -18.17 10.03 -4.08
CA LEU A 748 -17.37 11.23 -4.36
C LEU A 748 -16.27 11.01 -5.42
N PHE A 749 -15.83 9.77 -5.63
CA PHE A 749 -14.83 9.45 -6.64
C PHE A 749 -15.44 9.15 -8.03
N LYS A 750 -16.77 9.09 -8.17
CA LYS A 750 -17.44 8.90 -9.48
C LYS A 750 -17.38 10.19 -10.29
N THR A 751 -16.78 10.16 -11.46
CA THR A 751 -16.73 11.28 -12.39
C THR A 751 -18.03 11.42 -13.19
N ARG A 752 -18.41 12.65 -13.58
CA ARG A 752 -19.58 12.96 -14.44
C ARG A 752 -19.63 12.17 -15.76
N SER A 753 -18.50 11.66 -16.24
CA SER A 753 -18.48 10.86 -17.48
C SER A 753 -19.14 9.49 -17.33
N MET A 754 -19.35 9.00 -16.10
CA MET A 754 -20.09 7.76 -15.81
C MET A 754 -21.60 7.99 -15.65
N GLU A 755 -22.07 9.24 -15.50
CA GLU A 755 -23.50 9.58 -15.34
C GLU A 755 -24.36 9.18 -16.54
N GLY A 756 -23.77 9.02 -17.73
CA GLY A 756 -24.48 8.59 -18.96
C GLY A 756 -24.84 7.10 -19.03
N LYS A 757 -24.35 6.26 -18.11
CA LYS A 757 -24.65 4.81 -18.05
C LYS A 757 -25.43 4.40 -16.81
N ILE A 758 -25.98 5.34 -16.07
CA ILE A 758 -26.83 5.04 -14.91
C ILE A 758 -28.22 4.63 -15.42
N GLY A 759 -28.32 3.37 -15.77
CA GLY A 759 -29.61 2.70 -15.78
C GLY A 759 -29.99 2.39 -14.34
N ASN A 760 -31.08 3.01 -13.89
CA ASN A 760 -31.87 2.70 -12.69
C ASN A 760 -31.18 2.65 -11.32
N ALA A 761 -31.52 3.59 -10.51
CA ALA A 761 -31.75 3.69 -9.04
C ALA A 761 -31.34 2.50 -8.11
N GLY A 762 -30.26 1.75 -8.38
CA GLY A 762 -29.89 0.54 -7.65
C GLY A 762 -28.53 0.54 -6.98
N ASP A 763 -27.63 1.43 -7.37
CA ASP A 763 -26.22 1.37 -6.94
C ASP A 763 -26.01 2.15 -5.63
N LYS A 764 -26.78 1.82 -4.60
CA LYS A 764 -26.53 2.31 -3.24
C LYS A 764 -25.42 1.45 -2.65
N ARG A 765 -24.33 2.09 -2.24
CA ARG A 765 -23.20 1.42 -1.62
C ARG A 765 -23.63 0.73 -0.35
N GLN A 766 -23.32 -0.54 -0.28
CA GLN A 766 -23.57 -1.37 0.88
C GLN A 766 -22.43 -1.14 1.88
N ALA A 767 -22.68 -0.38 2.92
CA ALA A 767 -21.72 -0.14 4.01
C ALA A 767 -22.16 -0.90 5.28
N ASN A 768 -21.26 -1.73 5.81
CA ASN A 768 -21.48 -2.47 7.06
C ASN A 768 -21.00 -1.71 8.33
N ILE A 769 -20.74 -0.44 8.18
CA ILE A 769 -20.07 0.39 9.18
C ILE A 769 -20.91 0.59 10.45
N LEU A 770 -22.23 0.55 10.32
CA LEU A 770 -23.20 0.71 11.43
C LEU A 770 -23.67 -0.60 12.04
N CYS A 771 -23.17 -1.77 11.62
CA CYS A 771 -23.64 -3.06 12.14
C CYS A 771 -23.48 -3.20 13.66
N ILE A 772 -22.37 -2.75 14.23
CA ILE A 772 -22.12 -2.84 15.68
C ILE A 772 -23.06 -1.92 16.46
N PRO A 773 -23.12 -0.59 16.20
CA PRO A 773 -24.02 0.29 16.93
C PRO A 773 -25.49 -0.08 16.70
N LEU A 774 -25.87 -0.56 15.52
CA LEU A 774 -27.23 -1.04 15.25
C LEU A 774 -27.62 -2.24 16.12
N SER A 775 -26.72 -3.21 16.32
CA SER A 775 -26.96 -4.35 17.20
C SER A 775 -27.22 -3.92 18.64
N ILE A 776 -26.44 -2.96 19.14
CA ILE A 776 -26.61 -2.39 20.49
C ILE A 776 -27.96 -1.67 20.58
N TYR A 777 -28.29 -0.86 19.58
CA TYR A 777 -29.53 -0.10 19.50
C TYR A 777 -30.77 -0.99 19.46
N ILE A 778 -30.80 -2.01 18.59
CA ILE A 778 -31.91 -2.97 18.50
C ILE A 778 -32.10 -3.68 19.83
N ASN A 779 -31.01 -4.08 20.48
CA ASN A 779 -31.09 -4.77 21.76
C ASN A 779 -31.66 -3.88 22.86
N ALA A 780 -31.24 -2.62 22.92
CA ALA A 780 -31.75 -1.63 23.88
C ALA A 780 -33.25 -1.37 23.68
N LEU A 781 -33.68 -1.09 22.47
CA LEU A 781 -35.09 -0.84 22.14
C LEU A 781 -35.96 -2.07 22.34
N SER A 782 -35.45 -3.25 22.01
CA SER A 782 -36.14 -4.52 22.21
C SER A 782 -36.35 -4.80 23.69
N ALA A 783 -35.38 -4.47 24.56
CA ALA A 783 -35.51 -4.60 26.00
C ALA A 783 -36.53 -3.60 26.56
N ALA A 784 -36.65 -2.41 25.94
CA ALA A 784 -37.63 -1.38 26.31
C ALA A 784 -39.01 -1.58 25.66
N ASN A 785 -39.23 -2.65 24.87
CA ASN A 785 -40.47 -2.93 24.13
C ASN A 785 -40.83 -1.88 23.04
N LEU A 786 -39.88 -1.13 22.56
CA LEU A 786 -40.03 -0.14 21.50
C LEU A 786 -39.85 -0.77 20.10
N HIS A 787 -40.70 -1.74 19.78
CA HIS A 787 -40.55 -2.53 18.55
C HIS A 787 -40.89 -1.74 17.28
N LEU A 788 -41.70 -0.71 17.36
CA LEU A 788 -42.03 0.15 16.22
C LEU A 788 -40.82 0.99 15.79
N GLU A 789 -40.06 1.47 16.76
CA GLU A 789 -38.82 2.24 16.49
C GLU A 789 -37.75 1.36 15.81
N ILE A 790 -37.67 0.08 16.19
CA ILE A 790 -36.78 -0.88 15.52
C ILE A 790 -37.14 -1.00 14.04
N ALA A 791 -38.45 -1.12 13.72
CA ALA A 791 -38.91 -1.25 12.35
C ALA A 791 -38.63 0.02 11.53
N THR A 792 -38.81 1.21 12.13
CA THR A 792 -38.49 2.48 11.47
C THR A 792 -37.01 2.60 11.14
N VAL A 793 -36.14 2.39 12.13
CA VAL A 793 -34.67 2.45 11.93
C VAL A 793 -34.19 1.38 10.96
N TRP A 794 -34.73 0.17 11.03
CA TRP A 794 -34.40 -0.88 10.07
C TRP A 794 -34.72 -0.49 8.63
N ASN A 795 -35.90 0.10 8.40
CA ASN A 795 -36.28 0.58 7.09
C ASN A 795 -35.45 1.77 6.64
N GLU A 796 -35.11 2.69 7.55
CA GLU A 796 -34.27 3.85 7.27
C GLU A 796 -32.86 3.40 6.84
N MET A 797 -32.28 2.44 7.55
CA MET A 797 -31.00 1.83 7.20
C MET A 797 -31.03 1.18 5.81
N LYS A 798 -32.10 0.41 5.52
CA LYS A 798 -32.30 -0.25 4.23
C LYS A 798 -32.46 0.76 3.10
N VAL A 799 -33.25 1.81 3.29
CA VAL A 799 -33.46 2.87 2.28
C VAL A 799 -32.17 3.59 1.96
N ASN A 800 -31.29 3.79 2.96
CA ASN A 800 -30.01 4.45 2.79
C ASN A 800 -28.88 3.50 2.31
N GLY A 801 -29.19 2.22 2.05
CA GLY A 801 -28.26 1.27 1.46
C GLY A 801 -27.23 0.66 2.41
N PHE A 802 -27.48 0.69 3.71
CA PHE A 802 -26.63 -0.01 4.69
C PHE A 802 -26.87 -1.52 4.64
N VAL A 803 -25.83 -2.28 4.88
CA VAL A 803 -25.85 -3.74 4.94
C VAL A 803 -26.01 -4.21 6.37
N PHE A 804 -26.70 -5.31 6.56
CA PHE A 804 -26.89 -5.94 7.85
C PHE A 804 -26.02 -7.20 7.93
N ASP A 805 -25.36 -7.39 9.06
CA ASP A 805 -24.60 -8.60 9.34
C ASP A 805 -25.45 -9.66 10.07
N SER A 806 -24.87 -10.83 10.30
CA SER A 806 -25.56 -11.91 10.99
C SER A 806 -25.97 -11.54 12.43
N HIS A 807 -25.24 -10.65 13.10
CA HIS A 807 -25.57 -10.16 14.44
C HIS A 807 -26.84 -9.32 14.41
N ASN A 808 -26.95 -8.39 13.45
CA ASN A 808 -28.13 -7.55 13.28
C ASN A 808 -29.40 -8.43 13.05
N TRP A 809 -29.30 -9.43 12.15
CA TRP A 809 -30.42 -10.33 11.86
C TRP A 809 -30.78 -11.21 13.07
N ASN A 810 -29.79 -11.69 13.83
CA ASN A 810 -30.06 -12.42 15.07
C ASN A 810 -30.74 -11.55 16.13
N HIS A 811 -30.27 -10.28 16.32
CA HIS A 811 -30.92 -9.34 17.25
C HIS A 811 -32.34 -8.98 16.80
N LEU A 812 -32.56 -8.84 15.47
CA LEU A 812 -33.90 -8.63 14.94
C LEU A 812 -34.81 -9.82 15.21
N ALA A 813 -34.34 -11.06 15.03
CA ALA A 813 -35.11 -12.26 15.33
C ALA A 813 -35.48 -12.32 16.84
N VAL A 814 -34.57 -11.99 17.73
CA VAL A 814 -34.84 -11.88 19.18
C VAL A 814 -35.88 -10.78 19.48
N ALA A 815 -35.77 -9.62 18.83
CA ALA A 815 -36.72 -8.52 18.96
C ALA A 815 -38.13 -8.90 18.50
N LEU A 816 -38.24 -9.64 17.39
CA LEU A 816 -39.52 -10.15 16.88
C LEU A 816 -40.17 -11.17 17.86
N ILE A 817 -39.35 -12.04 18.47
CA ILE A 817 -39.84 -12.96 19.51
C ILE A 817 -40.41 -12.16 20.71
N ARG A 818 -39.72 -11.12 21.16
CA ARG A 818 -40.15 -10.26 22.27
C ARG A 818 -41.39 -9.42 21.90
N ALA A 819 -41.54 -9.08 20.66
CA ALA A 819 -42.72 -8.41 20.11
C ALA A 819 -43.96 -9.30 20.00
N GLY A 820 -43.81 -10.63 20.26
CA GLY A 820 -44.89 -11.57 20.08
C GLY A 820 -45.16 -12.03 18.66
N GLU A 821 -44.17 -11.85 17.76
CA GLU A 821 -44.26 -12.21 16.33
C GLU A 821 -43.29 -13.38 16.00
N PRO A 822 -43.48 -14.58 16.54
CA PRO A 822 -42.58 -15.70 16.38
C PRO A 822 -42.47 -16.18 14.92
N GLU A 823 -43.54 -16.13 14.14
CA GLU A 823 -43.53 -16.52 12.73
C GLU A 823 -42.49 -15.75 11.94
N ARG A 824 -42.44 -14.43 12.13
CA ARG A 824 -41.43 -13.59 11.46
C ARG A 824 -40.02 -13.88 11.95
N ALA A 825 -39.83 -14.25 13.21
CA ALA A 825 -38.50 -14.64 13.69
C ALA A 825 -38.02 -15.93 13.02
N PHE A 826 -38.91 -16.93 12.85
CA PHE A 826 -38.62 -18.14 12.08
C PHE A 826 -38.37 -17.83 10.61
N GLU A 827 -39.15 -16.91 10.03
CA GLU A 827 -38.94 -16.44 8.65
C GLU A 827 -37.54 -15.84 8.45
N VAL A 828 -37.06 -15.00 9.35
CA VAL A 828 -35.68 -14.43 9.31
C VAL A 828 -34.62 -15.54 9.31
N VAL A 829 -34.80 -16.54 10.15
CA VAL A 829 -33.86 -17.68 10.22
C VAL A 829 -33.93 -18.52 8.94
N GLU A 830 -35.13 -18.82 8.45
CA GLU A 830 -35.34 -19.65 7.25
C GLU A 830 -34.86 -18.99 5.98
N LYS A 831 -35.28 -17.72 5.74
CA LYS A 831 -35.08 -17.02 4.47
C LYS A 831 -33.76 -16.23 4.40
N VAL A 832 -33.17 -15.83 5.54
CA VAL A 832 -31.98 -15.01 5.57
C VAL A 832 -30.78 -15.77 6.16
N LEU A 833 -30.83 -16.13 7.45
CA LEU A 833 -29.64 -16.63 8.12
C LEU A 833 -29.18 -18.01 7.61
N LEU A 834 -30.10 -18.95 7.39
CA LEU A 834 -29.74 -20.29 6.89
C LEU A 834 -29.31 -20.30 5.41
N PRO A 835 -29.96 -19.59 4.48
CA PRO A 835 -29.51 -19.53 3.10
C PRO A 835 -28.12 -18.90 2.95
N PHE A 836 -27.83 -17.79 3.63
CA PHE A 836 -26.50 -17.19 3.62
C PHE A 836 -25.44 -18.12 4.22
N GLN A 837 -25.77 -18.84 5.29
CA GLN A 837 -24.90 -19.86 5.87
C GLN A 837 -24.62 -20.99 4.87
N ARG A 838 -25.63 -21.46 4.12
CA ARG A 838 -25.49 -22.52 3.11
C ARG A 838 -24.68 -22.07 1.89
N ARG A 839 -24.95 -20.88 1.34
CA ARG A 839 -24.18 -20.32 0.23
C ARG A 839 -22.69 -20.26 0.54
N SER A 840 -22.36 -19.88 1.73
CA SER A 840 -20.97 -19.82 2.17
C SER A 840 -20.29 -21.17 2.18
N LEU A 841 -21.04 -22.24 2.40
CA LEU A 841 -20.54 -23.62 2.37
C LEU A 841 -20.43 -24.16 0.92
N THR A 842 -21.31 -23.76 -0.01
CA THR A 842 -21.27 -24.21 -1.41
C THR A 842 -20.14 -23.57 -2.20
N VAL A 843 -19.89 -22.29 -2.04
CA VAL A 843 -18.75 -21.59 -2.69
C VAL A 843 -17.40 -22.25 -2.36
N LEU A 844 -17.28 -22.89 -1.20
CA LEU A 844 -16.08 -23.63 -0.81
C LEU A 844 -15.94 -24.98 -1.53
N SER A 845 -17.06 -25.66 -1.82
CA SER A 845 -17.00 -27.00 -2.43
C SER A 845 -16.81 -26.93 -3.95
N GLU A 846 -17.34 -25.92 -4.61
CA GLU A 846 -17.21 -25.74 -6.06
C GLU A 846 -15.79 -25.32 -6.49
N ARG A 847 -15.02 -24.66 -5.61
CA ARG A 847 -13.62 -24.32 -5.86
C ARG A 847 -12.64 -25.48 -5.71
N ASP A 848 -12.99 -26.52 -4.97
CA ASP A 848 -12.17 -27.74 -4.87
C ASP A 848 -12.26 -28.65 -6.11
N GLU A 849 -13.22 -28.43 -7.02
CA GLU A 849 -13.48 -29.29 -8.17
C GLU A 849 -13.07 -28.71 -9.54
N THR A 850 -12.68 -27.42 -9.62
CA THR A 850 -12.21 -26.82 -10.88
C THR A 850 -10.82 -26.25 -10.74
N PRO A 851 -9.76 -26.93 -11.25
CA PRO A 851 -8.51 -26.27 -11.54
C PRO A 851 -8.65 -25.43 -12.83
N GLU A 852 -8.20 -24.20 -12.76
CA GLU A 852 -7.86 -23.37 -13.91
C GLU A 852 -9.01 -22.64 -14.65
N THR A 853 -9.62 -21.64 -14.04
CA THR A 853 -9.89 -20.40 -14.75
C THR A 853 -9.38 -19.23 -13.92
N PRO A 854 -8.50 -18.36 -14.45
CA PRO A 854 -8.10 -17.15 -13.75
C PRO A 854 -9.34 -16.26 -13.66
N LEU A 855 -9.82 -16.04 -12.43
CA LEU A 855 -10.88 -15.09 -12.16
C LEU A 855 -10.42 -13.71 -12.64
N SER A 856 -11.02 -13.22 -13.71
CA SER A 856 -10.90 -11.83 -14.10
C SER A 856 -11.50 -10.98 -12.96
N PHE A 857 -10.90 -9.83 -12.67
CA PHE A 857 -11.45 -8.85 -11.75
C PHE A 857 -12.84 -8.32 -12.18
N ASP A 858 -13.29 -8.71 -13.36
CA ASP A 858 -14.52 -8.26 -14.02
C ASP A 858 -15.75 -9.11 -13.68
N GLU A 859 -15.61 -10.26 -13.02
CA GLU A 859 -16.76 -10.99 -12.53
C GLU A 859 -17.19 -10.43 -11.18
N GLU A 860 -18.08 -9.46 -11.23
CA GLU A 860 -18.92 -9.07 -10.11
C GLU A 860 -19.64 -10.31 -9.56
N PRO A 861 -19.59 -10.55 -8.24
CA PRO A 861 -20.67 -11.33 -7.65
C PRO A 861 -21.93 -10.47 -7.82
N THR A 862 -22.72 -10.76 -8.83
CA THR A 862 -24.08 -10.23 -8.93
C THR A 862 -24.77 -10.58 -7.62
N GLU A 863 -24.94 -9.57 -6.76
CA GLU A 863 -25.83 -9.62 -5.62
C GLU A 863 -27.27 -9.56 -6.12
N ASP A 864 -27.64 -10.55 -6.90
CA ASP A 864 -29.04 -10.88 -7.05
C ASP A 864 -29.48 -11.53 -5.74
N LEU A 865 -30.23 -10.78 -4.96
CA LEU A 865 -31.06 -11.32 -3.89
C LEU A 865 -31.80 -12.51 -4.48
N PRO A 866 -31.67 -13.74 -3.93
CA PRO A 866 -32.27 -14.91 -4.53
C PRO A 866 -33.77 -14.81 -4.47
N THR A 867 -34.37 -14.67 -5.60
CA THR A 867 -35.69 -15.18 -5.86
C THR A 867 -35.52 -16.69 -6.00
N GLU A 868 -35.84 -17.41 -4.92
CA GLU A 868 -35.93 -18.87 -4.76
C GLU A 868 -34.65 -19.72 -4.88
N PRO A 869 -34.34 -20.54 -3.83
CA PRO A 869 -33.25 -21.51 -3.89
C PRO A 869 -33.70 -22.80 -4.62
N PRO A 870 -32.82 -23.46 -5.35
CA PRO A 870 -33.08 -24.80 -5.83
C PRO A 870 -33.13 -25.79 -4.65
N PHE A 871 -34.18 -26.59 -4.65
CA PHE A 871 -34.49 -27.61 -3.66
C PHE A 871 -33.45 -28.75 -3.75
N GLU A 872 -32.56 -28.89 -2.77
CA GLU A 872 -31.77 -30.11 -2.60
C GLU A 872 -32.10 -30.80 -1.27
N GLY A 873 -32.47 -32.07 -1.40
CA GLY A 873 -32.93 -32.88 -0.29
C GLY A 873 -31.88 -33.24 0.77
N PRO A 874 -32.30 -33.81 1.93
CA PRO A 874 -31.45 -33.94 3.16
C PRO A 874 -30.30 -34.95 3.06
N GLY A 875 -30.15 -35.70 1.96
CA GLY A 875 -29.10 -36.70 1.80
C GLY A 875 -27.67 -36.16 1.55
N HIS A 876 -27.57 -35.06 0.82
CA HIS A 876 -26.26 -34.54 0.39
C HIS A 876 -25.44 -33.90 1.49
N ASN A 877 -26.07 -33.39 2.57
CA ASN A 877 -25.40 -32.76 3.67
C ASN A 877 -24.58 -33.73 4.55
N ARG A 878 -24.87 -35.02 4.52
CA ARG A 878 -24.16 -36.03 5.32
C ARG A 878 -22.86 -36.45 4.66
N GLU A 879 -22.85 -36.54 3.33
CA GLU A 879 -21.64 -36.86 2.57
C GLU A 879 -20.64 -35.69 2.54
N ARG A 880 -21.12 -34.46 2.41
CA ARG A 880 -20.27 -33.25 2.46
C ARG A 880 -19.64 -33.05 3.85
N ARG A 881 -20.37 -33.27 4.94
CA ARG A 881 -19.79 -33.28 6.30
C ARG A 881 -18.76 -34.41 6.48
N ALA A 882 -19.00 -35.54 5.85
CA ALA A 882 -18.05 -36.68 5.87
C ALA A 882 -16.79 -36.40 5.04
N ALA A 883 -16.91 -35.66 3.92
CA ALA A 883 -15.77 -35.24 3.10
C ALA A 883 -14.91 -34.19 3.82
N THR A 884 -15.53 -33.14 4.40
CA THR A 884 -14.82 -32.14 5.20
C THR A 884 -14.18 -32.73 6.44
N ALA A 885 -14.88 -33.67 7.13
CA ALA A 885 -14.32 -34.44 8.25
C ALA A 885 -13.21 -35.39 7.82
N LYS A 886 -13.27 -35.97 6.60
CA LYS A 886 -12.18 -36.80 6.05
C LYS A 886 -10.94 -35.97 5.70
N ILE A 887 -11.09 -34.77 5.20
CA ILE A 887 -9.97 -33.86 4.92
C ILE A 887 -9.31 -33.42 6.23
N THR A 888 -10.09 -33.07 7.25
CA THR A 888 -9.56 -32.72 8.59
C THR A 888 -8.94 -33.93 9.29
N ARG A 889 -9.51 -35.16 9.17
CA ARG A 889 -8.93 -36.35 9.75
C ARG A 889 -7.67 -36.86 9.03
N ARG A 890 -7.52 -36.65 7.73
CA ARG A 890 -6.26 -36.99 7.02
C ARG A 890 -5.11 -36.08 7.47
N LYS A 891 -5.39 -34.85 7.88
CA LYS A 891 -4.36 -33.89 8.36
C LYS A 891 -3.91 -34.11 9.80
N THR A 892 -4.74 -34.77 10.64
CA THR A 892 -4.39 -35.02 12.05
C THR A 892 -3.74 -36.39 12.32
N LYS A 893 -3.60 -37.26 11.31
CA LYS A 893 -3.05 -38.63 11.48
C LYS A 893 -1.72 -38.86 10.76
N GLY A 894 -0.91 -37.88 10.56
CA GLY A 894 0.40 -38.11 9.99
C GLY A 894 1.32 -36.96 10.34
N GLY A 895 2.19 -37.17 11.28
CA GLY A 895 3.38 -36.37 11.41
C GLY A 895 4.16 -36.40 10.09
N ALA A 896 4.77 -35.29 9.72
CA ALA A 896 5.55 -35.02 8.52
C ALA A 896 4.70 -34.97 7.23
N LEU A 897 4.31 -33.78 6.86
CA LEU A 897 4.09 -33.42 5.46
C LEU A 897 5.40 -33.70 4.72
N ILE A 898 5.44 -34.80 3.96
CA ILE A 898 6.44 -34.98 2.94
C ILE A 898 6.08 -33.95 1.88
N THR A 899 6.73 -32.81 1.93
CA THR A 899 6.69 -31.80 0.87
C THR A 899 7.59 -32.34 -0.23
N ASP A 900 6.99 -32.70 -1.34
CA ASP A 900 7.70 -32.96 -2.58
C ASP A 900 8.40 -31.65 -2.98
N PRO A 901 9.73 -31.58 -3.11
CA PRO A 901 10.47 -30.34 -3.31
C PRO A 901 10.23 -29.66 -4.68
N ASP A 902 9.52 -30.33 -5.58
CA ASP A 902 9.33 -29.89 -6.96
C ASP A 902 7.98 -29.22 -7.26
N HIS A 903 7.10 -29.03 -6.28
CA HIS A 903 5.85 -28.31 -6.51
C HIS A 903 5.92 -26.83 -6.13
N GLU A 904 5.78 -25.97 -7.14
CA GLU A 904 5.68 -24.49 -7.04
C GLU A 904 4.50 -23.97 -6.18
N ASP A 905 3.68 -24.85 -5.63
CA ASP A 905 2.46 -24.50 -4.87
C ASP A 905 2.65 -24.43 -3.36
N ASP A 906 3.80 -23.94 -2.96
CA ASP A 906 4.18 -23.79 -1.54
C ASP A 906 3.26 -22.84 -0.73
N PHE A 907 2.52 -21.96 -1.41
CA PHE A 907 1.54 -21.06 -0.80
C PHE A 907 0.11 -21.63 -0.71
N ALA A 908 -0.16 -22.79 -1.29
CA ALA A 908 -1.50 -23.38 -1.30
C ALA A 908 -2.01 -23.64 0.14
N HIS A 909 -1.17 -24.18 1.02
CA HIS A 909 -1.57 -24.48 2.40
C HIS A 909 -1.89 -23.22 3.24
N PRO A 910 -1.07 -22.15 3.22
CA PRO A 910 -1.40 -20.91 3.87
C PRO A 910 -2.68 -20.25 3.30
N LEU A 911 -2.82 -20.16 1.99
CA LEU A 911 -4.04 -19.65 1.36
C LEU A 911 -5.27 -20.48 1.76
N HIS A 912 -5.11 -21.80 1.92
CA HIS A 912 -6.19 -22.67 2.39
C HIS A 912 -6.62 -22.35 3.84
N LEU A 913 -5.70 -22.00 4.74
CA LEU A 913 -6.04 -21.50 6.06
C LEU A 913 -6.81 -20.17 6.01
N LEU A 914 -6.38 -19.25 5.14
CA LEU A 914 -7.12 -18.02 4.90
C LEU A 914 -8.53 -18.31 4.40
N HIS A 915 -8.70 -19.24 3.47
CA HIS A 915 -10.00 -19.69 3.00
C HIS A 915 -10.84 -20.31 4.11
N GLN A 916 -10.27 -21.17 4.94
CA GLN A 916 -10.98 -21.80 6.06
C GLN A 916 -11.47 -20.80 7.09
N LYS A 917 -10.67 -19.78 7.38
CA LYS A 917 -11.02 -18.73 8.35
C LYS A 917 -11.91 -17.64 7.76
N SER A 918 -11.79 -17.38 6.47
CA SER A 918 -12.59 -16.38 5.76
C SER A 918 -13.96 -16.91 5.29
N THR A 919 -14.32 -18.11 5.69
CA THR A 919 -15.64 -18.65 5.34
C THR A 919 -16.75 -17.78 5.88
N PRO A 920 -17.64 -17.28 5.03
CA PRO A 920 -18.78 -16.47 5.48
C PRO A 920 -19.66 -17.18 6.53
N TRP A 921 -19.65 -18.51 6.63
CA TRP A 921 -20.37 -19.24 7.66
C TRP A 921 -19.86 -18.97 9.07
N THR A 922 -18.60 -18.54 9.26
CA THR A 922 -18.10 -18.10 10.57
C THR A 922 -18.70 -16.76 10.96
N ILE A 923 -19.07 -15.95 9.95
CA ILE A 923 -19.71 -14.65 10.13
C ILE A 923 -21.22 -14.80 10.07
N TRP A 924 -21.76 -15.56 9.09
CA TRP A 924 -23.17 -15.82 8.91
C TRP A 924 -23.58 -17.13 9.59
N ARG A 925 -24.12 -16.99 10.78
CA ARG A 925 -24.67 -18.14 11.54
C ARG A 925 -25.84 -17.71 12.40
N VAL A 926 -26.72 -18.64 12.65
CA VAL A 926 -27.73 -18.45 13.70
C VAL A 926 -27.03 -18.57 15.04
N HIS A 927 -27.22 -17.61 15.92
CA HIS A 927 -26.64 -17.63 17.26
C HIS A 927 -27.29 -18.69 18.13
N GLY A 928 -26.49 -19.33 19.00
CA GLY A 928 -27.03 -20.34 19.93
C GLY A 928 -28.13 -19.78 20.85
N GLY A 929 -27.98 -18.54 21.32
CA GLY A 929 -29.01 -17.84 22.08
C GLY A 929 -30.33 -17.65 21.30
N THR A 930 -30.26 -17.30 20.02
CA THR A 930 -31.44 -17.18 19.14
C THR A 930 -32.12 -18.55 19.00
N LEU A 931 -31.34 -19.62 18.73
CA LEU A 931 -31.90 -21.00 18.63
C LEU A 931 -32.53 -21.48 19.93
N THR A 932 -31.91 -21.20 21.06
CA THR A 932 -32.48 -21.54 22.38
C THR A 932 -33.80 -20.81 22.64
N LEU A 933 -33.89 -19.53 22.27
CA LEU A 933 -35.15 -18.77 22.39
C LEU A 933 -36.23 -19.31 21.47
N LEU A 934 -35.90 -19.63 20.22
CA LEU A 934 -36.83 -20.24 19.29
C LEU A 934 -37.29 -21.61 19.74
N GLY A 935 -36.42 -22.42 20.36
CA GLY A 935 -36.81 -23.69 20.99
C GLY A 935 -37.81 -23.53 22.14
N ARG A 936 -37.56 -22.52 23.00
CA ARG A 936 -38.53 -22.18 24.08
C ARG A 936 -39.87 -21.70 23.51
N VAL A 937 -39.84 -20.97 22.39
CA VAL A 937 -41.07 -20.53 21.71
C VAL A 937 -41.83 -21.75 21.17
N LEU A 938 -41.17 -22.70 20.52
CA LEU A 938 -41.80 -23.95 20.04
C LEU A 938 -42.42 -24.73 21.19
N SER A 939 -41.69 -24.92 22.28
CA SER A 939 -42.16 -25.63 23.48
C SER A 939 -43.40 -24.98 24.11
N ARG A 940 -43.45 -23.64 24.15
CA ARG A 940 -44.63 -22.92 24.64
C ARG A 940 -45.82 -23.03 23.71
N LEU A 941 -45.61 -22.94 22.37
CA LEU A 941 -46.67 -23.11 21.40
C LEU A 941 -47.22 -24.55 21.43
N GLU A 942 -46.37 -25.58 21.62
CA GLU A 942 -46.76 -26.96 21.75
C GLU A 942 -47.58 -27.21 23.04
N SER A 943 -47.27 -26.52 24.14
CA SER A 943 -48.07 -26.55 25.36
C SER A 943 -49.33 -25.73 25.29
N GLY A 944 -49.56 -24.99 24.19
CA GLY A 944 -50.72 -24.13 23.99
C GLY A 944 -50.69 -22.84 24.82
N GLU A 945 -49.49 -22.45 25.27
CA GLU A 945 -49.29 -21.18 25.97
C GLU A 945 -49.22 -20.02 25.00
N PRO A 946 -49.79 -18.83 25.33
CA PRO A 946 -49.69 -17.69 24.45
C PRO A 946 -48.29 -17.11 24.45
N ILE A 947 -47.84 -16.68 23.28
CA ILE A 947 -46.68 -15.80 23.18
C ILE A 947 -47.23 -14.38 23.20
N GLN A 948 -47.12 -13.74 24.34
CA GLN A 948 -47.51 -12.34 24.49
C GLN A 948 -46.29 -11.42 24.38
N PRO A 949 -46.45 -10.18 23.84
CA PRO A 949 -45.40 -9.20 23.95
C PRO A 949 -45.02 -8.96 25.41
N VAL A 950 -43.74 -8.84 25.68
CA VAL A 950 -43.24 -8.55 27.02
C VAL A 950 -43.82 -7.21 27.48
N GLY A 951 -44.49 -7.18 28.64
CA GLY A 951 -45.09 -5.96 29.17
C GLY A 951 -46.61 -5.84 29.02
N CYS A 952 -47.30 -6.73 28.32
CA CYS A 952 -48.76 -6.76 28.22
C CYS A 952 -49.40 -7.73 29.21
N GLU A 953 -49.28 -7.48 30.52
CA GLU A 953 -50.10 -8.16 31.54
C GLU A 953 -51.40 -7.37 31.71
N SER A 954 -52.44 -7.69 30.95
CA SER A 954 -53.77 -7.20 31.22
C SER A 954 -54.38 -7.96 32.37
N ARG A 955 -54.39 -7.35 33.53
CA ARG A 955 -55.18 -7.80 34.69
C ARG A 955 -56.67 -7.43 34.53
N GLU A 956 -57.32 -8.09 33.56
CA GLU A 956 -58.76 -8.04 33.47
C GLU A 956 -59.37 -9.14 34.41
N ILE A 957 -60.25 -8.75 35.28
CA ILE A 957 -61.02 -9.66 36.15
C ILE A 957 -62.08 -10.28 35.20
N LEU A 958 -61.78 -11.45 34.66
CA LEU A 958 -62.73 -12.21 33.83
C LEU A 958 -63.52 -13.21 34.68
N THR A 959 -64.76 -13.48 34.23
CA THR A 959 -65.57 -14.58 34.79
C THR A 959 -64.96 -15.94 34.41
N GLU A 960 -65.23 -17.01 35.18
CA GLU A 960 -64.66 -18.36 34.91
C GLU A 960 -64.99 -18.87 33.50
N SER A 961 -66.17 -18.56 32.98
CA SER A 961 -66.58 -18.92 31.63
C SER A 961 -65.83 -18.19 30.55
N GLU A 962 -65.67 -16.86 30.70
CA GLU A 962 -64.90 -16.02 29.78
C GLU A 962 -63.40 -16.37 29.80
N ALA A 963 -62.87 -16.74 30.98
CA ALA A 963 -61.50 -17.24 31.10
C ALA A 963 -61.29 -18.58 30.40
N ALA A 964 -62.29 -19.47 30.40
CA ALA A 964 -62.20 -20.74 29.70
C ALA A 964 -62.28 -20.58 28.19
N ASP A 965 -63.16 -19.71 27.68
CA ASP A 965 -63.28 -19.39 26.28
C ASP A 965 -62.02 -18.68 25.77
N ARG A 966 -61.45 -17.77 26.55
CA ARG A 966 -60.19 -17.08 26.24
C ARG A 966 -59.04 -18.07 26.18
N ARG A 967 -58.96 -19.03 27.14
CA ARG A 967 -57.95 -20.11 27.10
C ARG A 967 -58.07 -20.99 25.86
N LYS A 968 -59.26 -21.32 25.44
CA LYS A 968 -59.53 -22.11 24.22
C LYS A 968 -59.15 -21.34 22.95
N ALA A 969 -59.52 -20.05 22.89
CA ALA A 969 -59.15 -19.18 21.75
C ALA A 969 -57.61 -19.00 21.66
N ILE A 970 -56.92 -18.82 22.78
CA ILE A 970 -55.47 -18.76 22.90
C ILE A 970 -54.84 -20.08 22.40
N ARG A 971 -55.32 -21.22 22.87
CA ARG A 971 -54.83 -22.54 22.47
C ARG A 971 -55.01 -22.77 20.97
N ASN A 972 -56.15 -22.43 20.41
CA ASN A 972 -56.41 -22.54 18.95
C ASN A 972 -55.45 -21.63 18.18
N ARG A 973 -55.27 -20.38 18.60
CA ARG A 973 -54.34 -19.45 17.99
C ARG A 973 -52.88 -19.95 18.06
N SER A 974 -52.47 -20.52 19.20
CA SER A 974 -51.11 -21.08 19.34
C SER A 974 -50.92 -22.30 18.44
N THR A 975 -51.95 -23.16 18.27
CA THR A 975 -51.90 -24.29 17.33
C THR A 975 -51.85 -23.83 15.88
N ASP A 976 -52.61 -22.81 15.49
CA ASP A 976 -52.58 -22.25 14.12
C ASP A 976 -51.18 -21.63 13.78
N ILE A 977 -50.57 -20.95 14.75
CA ILE A 977 -49.23 -20.39 14.61
C ILE A 977 -48.19 -21.52 14.51
N LEU A 978 -48.31 -22.54 15.33
CA LEU A 978 -47.41 -23.68 15.33
C LEU A 978 -47.47 -24.45 14.02
N GLU A 979 -48.71 -24.68 13.48
CA GLU A 979 -48.93 -25.37 12.23
C GLU A 979 -48.32 -24.60 11.04
N ARG A 980 -48.46 -23.26 11.03
CA ARG A 980 -47.79 -22.42 10.01
C ARG A 980 -46.30 -22.49 10.13
N ILE A 981 -45.71 -22.39 11.34
CA ILE A 981 -44.26 -22.49 11.54
C ILE A 981 -43.73 -23.84 11.03
N TYR A 982 -44.45 -24.94 11.32
CA TYR A 982 -44.02 -26.26 10.87
C TYR A 982 -44.10 -26.43 9.32
N ASN A 983 -45.11 -25.82 8.70
CA ASN A 983 -45.30 -25.91 7.26
C ASN A 983 -44.36 -24.97 6.48
N ASP A 984 -44.19 -23.72 6.94
CA ASP A 984 -43.50 -22.70 6.17
C ASP A 984 -41.99 -22.62 6.47
N PHE A 985 -41.51 -23.10 7.68
CA PHE A 985 -40.13 -22.94 8.10
C PHE A 985 -39.44 -24.24 8.56
N PRO A 986 -39.42 -25.30 7.75
CA PRO A 986 -38.93 -26.62 8.14
C PRO A 986 -37.42 -26.65 8.46
N ASN A 987 -36.61 -25.86 7.76
CA ASN A 987 -35.16 -25.84 8.00
C ASN A 987 -34.78 -25.11 9.30
N ALA A 988 -35.52 -24.05 9.62
CA ALA A 988 -35.34 -23.34 10.90
C ALA A 988 -35.69 -24.25 12.07
N ILE A 989 -36.78 -25.04 11.98
CA ILE A 989 -37.14 -26.03 13.00
C ILE A 989 -36.05 -27.11 13.14
N GLN A 990 -35.54 -27.63 12.03
CA GLN A 990 -34.47 -28.61 12.01
C GLN A 990 -33.22 -28.05 12.70
N ALA A 991 -32.87 -26.75 12.45
CA ALA A 991 -31.76 -26.10 13.11
C ALA A 991 -31.97 -25.97 14.63
N VAL A 992 -33.18 -25.61 15.06
CA VAL A 992 -33.53 -25.49 16.50
C VAL A 992 -33.44 -26.86 17.17
N LYS A 993 -34.07 -27.91 16.63
CA LYS A 993 -34.02 -29.28 17.16
C LYS A 993 -32.61 -29.86 17.21
N ALA A 994 -31.78 -29.54 16.18
CA ALA A 994 -30.39 -29.98 16.18
C ALA A 994 -29.58 -29.27 17.28
N HIS A 995 -29.87 -28.02 17.56
CA HIS A 995 -29.22 -27.26 18.62
C HIS A 995 -29.62 -27.80 20.02
N GLU A 996 -30.90 -28.03 20.25
CA GLU A 996 -31.38 -28.62 21.51
C GLU A 996 -30.74 -29.99 21.78
N TRP A 997 -30.64 -30.83 20.75
CA TRP A 997 -29.97 -32.13 20.88
C TRP A 997 -28.47 -31.98 21.20
N GLN A 998 -27.80 -30.96 20.65
CA GLN A 998 -26.39 -30.69 20.98
C GLN A 998 -26.21 -30.19 22.41
N VAL A 999 -27.12 -29.34 22.88
CA VAL A 999 -27.07 -28.80 24.24
C VAL A 999 -27.31 -29.92 25.26
N THR A 1000 -28.32 -30.76 25.07
CA THR A 1000 -28.61 -31.93 25.97
C THR A 1000 -27.43 -32.90 26.01
N ARG A 1001 -26.82 -33.21 24.86
CA ARG A 1001 -25.67 -34.13 24.80
C ARG A 1001 -24.40 -33.60 25.49
N ASN A 1002 -24.23 -32.29 25.53
CA ASN A 1002 -23.11 -31.68 26.23
C ASN A 1002 -23.33 -31.66 27.76
N TRP A 1003 -24.59 -31.57 28.22
CA TRP A 1003 -24.95 -31.71 29.62
C TRP A 1003 -24.70 -33.13 30.16
N ASP A 1004 -24.93 -34.17 29.36
CA ASP A 1004 -24.70 -35.56 29.72
C ASP A 1004 -23.19 -35.93 29.76
N ARG A 1005 -22.31 -35.01 29.35
CA ARG A 1005 -20.85 -35.21 29.37
C ARG A 1005 -20.11 -34.44 30.46
N HIS A 1006 -20.79 -33.62 31.20
CA HIS A 1006 -20.32 -32.90 32.40
C HIS A 1006 -21.04 -33.40 33.66
#